data_46762b63e6798ef8b053a710f5ffced9
#
_entry.id   46762b63e6798ef8b053a710f5ffced9
#
_cell.length_a   1.000
_cell.length_b   1.000
_cell.length_c   1.000
_cell.angle_alpha   90.00
_cell.angle_beta   90.00
_cell.angle_gamma   90.00
#
_symmetry.space_group_name_H-M   'P 1'
#
loop_
_entity.id
_entity.type
_entity.pdbx_description
1 polymer ?
#
loop_
_entity_poly.entity_id
_entity_poly.type
_entity_poly.pdbx_seq_one_letter_code
_entity_poly.pdbx_strand_id
1 'polypeptide(L)'
;MTSARLTRNPLILSKLNTMGVAFPASRHHRAILNEIGSDFTYAGALPNDGPFAGFWIALIRLSPDLEERFAISKEIPVIYNPHSDIQGRSIVRLPEMLRQLPPDRKGFAGGVVFFWADDHRLEAKLEQFSKTELVILPLPQKTAEQFLGVLVSRLYSQDLYREKTAVTGDQFFGRRAILAQLRGDLSNYRVAAVFGTRKTGKTSILKELVATSASQGHTGLKEVFVYMDLEHLPGPNSGRDPIPLLLGDLSESIREELKRRNLRTRELGELSETPSLQEFRKALASILTHASNIDLYLVIILDEIEHLCPPNAEDIPVSAGNEEIIQFFGVLRKLVQELDNFNFMVAGLASAIVESGELYGRHNPLFNMASTYYLAPFTESEASELLQGVGARLGVSWNAEAVRAAYEETGGQVVLLRELAAQVWEAKRQNSIDRITVEGGDVESVITSYRRSVRSQIRETVDHIKRYYPAEYELCAQLLAEPIEFNSLAEAFPAEVNRLLNLGLVTENQNQWHPTKILELGWYEPIRAAVVQSGGRQPTRELLKSGEGRQLEFKASVRKPTKGQVAEIVVLESLVKALLGFLNSEGGTLLAGVEDDGTVIGLGPDIKHTNNSKDGLLRFVTDKLSAYLGQAMVSGISIGWESIGGKEILVFDVPRSSKPVFAIKPVEQKSDLFVRQQANVVPLAGMQQHEYIQHHFKR
;
A
#
# COMPACT_ATOMS: atom_id res chain seq x y z
N MET A 1 -10.73 -23.63 40.88
CA MET A 1 -9.93 -24.39 41.90
C MET A 1 -8.46 -24.66 41.48
N THR A 2 -7.91 -24.05 40.43
CA THR A 2 -6.54 -24.25 39.92
C THR A 2 -5.54 -23.17 40.32
N SER A 3 -5.97 -21.99 40.68
CA SER A 3 -5.09 -20.86 41.08
C SER A 3 -4.33 -21.10 42.40
N ALA A 4 -4.91 -21.85 43.35
CA ALA A 4 -4.32 -22.06 44.69
C ALA A 4 -3.10 -23.03 44.68
N ARG A 5 -2.78 -23.73 43.55
CA ARG A 5 -1.66 -24.69 43.48
C ARG A 5 -0.32 -24.08 42.99
N LEU A 6 -0.32 -22.95 42.30
CA LEU A 6 0.90 -22.30 41.76
C LEU A 6 1.73 -21.57 42.83
N THR A 7 1.09 -21.06 43.88
CA THR A 7 1.74 -20.27 44.96
C THR A 7 2.45 -21.10 46.02
N ARG A 8 2.48 -22.44 45.93
CA ARG A 8 3.14 -23.34 46.90
C ARG A 8 4.59 -23.72 46.55
N ASN A 9 5.17 -23.13 45.50
CA ASN A 9 6.59 -23.41 45.22
C ASN A 9 7.47 -22.58 46.19
N PRO A 10 8.23 -23.24 47.12
CA PRO A 10 9.05 -22.56 48.13
C PRO A 10 10.09 -21.60 47.54
N LEU A 11 10.61 -21.95 46.35
CA LEU A 11 11.63 -21.13 45.64
C LEU A 11 11.03 -19.80 45.13
N ILE A 12 9.81 -19.84 44.62
CA ILE A 12 9.11 -18.61 44.15
C ILE A 12 8.78 -17.75 45.36
N LEU A 13 8.26 -18.32 46.45
CA LEU A 13 7.96 -17.61 47.69
C LEU A 13 9.22 -16.96 48.29
N SER A 14 10.35 -17.63 48.31
CA SER A 14 11.61 -17.07 48.78
C SER A 14 12.03 -15.85 47.93
N LYS A 15 11.96 -15.93 46.60
CA LYS A 15 12.29 -14.83 45.69
C LYS A 15 11.32 -13.64 45.84
N LEU A 16 10.02 -13.91 46.00
CA LEU A 16 9.01 -12.88 46.26
C LEU A 16 9.23 -12.19 47.60
N ASN A 17 9.63 -12.91 48.64
CA ASN A 17 9.99 -12.31 49.92
C ASN A 17 11.23 -11.43 49.81
N THR A 18 12.26 -11.87 49.09
CA THR A 18 13.47 -11.07 48.79
C THR A 18 13.11 -9.81 48.00
N MET A 19 12.27 -9.93 46.99
CA MET A 19 11.75 -8.79 46.22
C MET A 19 10.97 -7.84 47.15
N GLY A 20 10.16 -8.36 48.08
CA GLY A 20 9.41 -7.58 49.08
C GLY A 20 10.29 -6.85 50.10
N VAL A 21 11.55 -7.24 50.28
CA VAL A 21 12.56 -6.47 51.04
C VAL A 21 13.12 -5.33 50.19
N ALA A 22 13.47 -5.61 48.95
CA ALA A 22 14.01 -4.60 48.00
C ALA A 22 12.94 -3.58 47.58
N PHE A 23 11.72 -4.04 47.39
CA PHE A 23 10.57 -3.23 46.95
C PHE A 23 9.36 -3.48 47.86
N PRO A 24 9.20 -2.78 48.97
CA PRO A 24 8.07 -2.97 49.91
C PRO A 24 6.68 -2.88 49.23
N ALA A 25 6.52 -2.04 48.20
CA ALA A 25 5.30 -1.92 47.41
C ALA A 25 4.87 -3.24 46.75
N SER A 26 5.83 -4.14 46.42
CA SER A 26 5.51 -5.42 45.78
C SER A 26 4.65 -6.35 46.63
N ARG A 27 4.73 -6.21 47.97
CA ARG A 27 3.86 -6.95 48.90
C ARG A 27 2.40 -6.50 48.78
N HIS A 28 2.21 -5.19 48.64
CA HIS A 28 0.89 -4.61 48.44
C HIS A 28 0.32 -4.97 47.07
N HIS A 29 1.15 -4.88 46.01
CA HIS A 29 0.75 -5.33 44.68
C HIS A 29 0.31 -6.79 44.69
N ARG A 30 1.00 -7.65 45.41
CA ARG A 30 0.61 -9.05 45.52
C ARG A 30 -0.74 -9.22 46.22
N ALA A 31 -1.03 -8.42 47.27
CA ALA A 31 -2.31 -8.44 47.95
C ALA A 31 -3.45 -8.04 47.00
N ILE A 32 -3.24 -6.98 46.19
CA ILE A 32 -4.19 -6.53 45.16
C ILE A 32 -4.45 -7.62 44.13
N LEU A 33 -3.40 -8.27 43.64
CA LEU A 33 -3.53 -9.34 42.64
C LEU A 33 -4.31 -10.53 43.22
N ASN A 34 -4.03 -10.93 44.46
CA ASN A 34 -4.74 -12.04 45.10
C ASN A 34 -6.22 -11.76 45.29
N GLU A 35 -6.61 -10.51 45.52
CA GLU A 35 -8.01 -10.07 45.63
C GLU A 35 -8.81 -10.36 44.34
N ILE A 36 -8.17 -10.25 43.19
CA ILE A 36 -8.77 -10.55 41.86
C ILE A 36 -8.43 -11.95 41.34
N GLY A 37 -7.98 -12.85 42.21
CA GLY A 37 -7.63 -14.23 41.84
C GLY A 37 -6.38 -14.40 40.98
N SER A 38 -5.56 -13.36 40.90
CA SER A 38 -4.29 -13.33 40.14
C SER A 38 -3.10 -13.40 41.10
N ASP A 39 -1.90 -13.78 40.64
CA ASP A 39 -0.69 -13.78 41.50
C ASP A 39 0.60 -13.65 40.66
N PHE A 40 1.69 -13.38 41.34
CA PHE A 40 3.02 -13.50 40.76
C PHE A 40 3.43 -14.96 40.60
N THR A 41 3.93 -15.30 39.40
CA THR A 41 4.42 -16.65 39.07
C THR A 41 5.93 -16.72 39.01
N TYR A 42 6.60 -15.58 38.96
CA TYR A 42 8.05 -15.47 38.93
C TYR A 42 8.50 -14.13 39.54
N ALA A 43 9.68 -14.11 40.15
CA ALA A 43 10.41 -12.89 40.49
C ALA A 43 11.91 -13.15 40.45
N GLY A 44 12.70 -12.18 39.96
CA GLY A 44 14.15 -12.26 39.89
C GLY A 44 14.79 -10.88 39.80
N ALA A 45 15.93 -10.72 40.46
CA ALA A 45 16.78 -9.54 40.28
C ALA A 45 17.47 -9.62 38.92
N LEU A 46 17.58 -8.49 38.25
CA LEU A 46 18.42 -8.36 37.06
C LEU A 46 19.92 -8.32 37.49
N PRO A 47 20.87 -8.60 36.55
CA PRO A 47 22.29 -8.62 36.92
C PRO A 47 22.75 -7.32 37.63
N ASN A 48 23.56 -7.47 38.68
CA ASN A 48 24.00 -6.34 39.50
C ASN A 48 25.13 -5.53 38.82
N ASP A 49 25.67 -6.04 37.76
CA ASP A 49 26.68 -5.39 36.91
C ASP A 49 26.02 -4.83 35.66
N GLY A 50 26.23 -3.54 35.43
CA GLY A 50 25.72 -2.87 34.22
C GLY A 50 24.48 -1.98 34.44
N PRO A 51 23.80 -1.63 33.35
CA PRO A 51 22.75 -0.59 33.35
C PRO A 51 21.45 -0.99 34.05
N PHE A 52 21.31 -2.25 34.47
CA PHE A 52 20.09 -2.80 35.09
C PHE A 52 20.29 -3.17 36.57
N ALA A 53 21.39 -2.71 37.17
CA ALA A 53 21.69 -2.99 38.57
C ALA A 53 20.57 -2.49 39.49
N GLY A 54 20.10 -3.37 40.36
CA GLY A 54 19.00 -3.11 41.29
C GLY A 54 17.58 -3.24 40.72
N PHE A 55 17.41 -3.41 39.41
CA PHE A 55 16.11 -3.71 38.84
C PHE A 55 15.67 -5.13 39.13
N TRP A 56 14.35 -5.30 39.27
CA TRP A 56 13.73 -6.60 39.38
C TRP A 56 12.71 -6.81 38.29
N ILE A 57 12.58 -8.06 37.83
CA ILE A 57 11.53 -8.48 36.93
C ILE A 57 10.65 -9.54 37.64
N ALA A 58 9.34 -9.37 37.54
CA ALA A 58 8.37 -10.34 37.99
C ALA A 58 7.41 -10.67 36.85
N LEU A 59 6.68 -11.78 36.96
CA LEU A 59 5.63 -12.17 36.03
C LEU A 59 4.32 -12.32 36.81
N ILE A 60 3.25 -11.72 36.25
CA ILE A 60 1.88 -11.83 36.75
C ILE A 60 1.13 -12.80 35.85
N ARG A 61 0.38 -13.73 36.46
CA ARG A 61 -0.65 -14.50 35.80
C ARG A 61 -2.01 -14.03 36.29
N LEU A 62 -2.85 -13.67 35.33
CA LEU A 62 -4.23 -13.25 35.62
C LEU A 62 -5.09 -14.48 36.02
N SER A 63 -6.19 -14.22 36.71
CA SER A 63 -7.21 -15.26 36.93
C SER A 63 -7.80 -15.73 35.60
N PRO A 64 -8.35 -16.96 35.53
CA PRO A 64 -8.95 -17.49 34.29
C PRO A 64 -10.02 -16.55 33.69
N ASP A 65 -10.84 -15.95 34.53
CA ASP A 65 -11.88 -15.02 34.11
C ASP A 65 -11.30 -13.74 33.49
N LEU A 66 -10.16 -13.24 34.02
CA LEU A 66 -9.45 -12.08 33.48
C LEU A 66 -8.61 -12.46 32.24
N GLU A 67 -8.02 -13.68 32.22
CA GLU A 67 -7.33 -14.20 31.02
C GLU A 67 -8.30 -14.27 29.85
N GLU A 68 -9.49 -14.78 30.06
CA GLU A 68 -10.54 -14.84 29.05
C GLU A 68 -11.01 -13.44 28.65
N ARG A 69 -11.26 -12.57 29.64
CA ARG A 69 -11.76 -11.21 29.41
C ARG A 69 -10.82 -10.34 28.59
N PHE A 70 -9.52 -10.37 28.90
CA PHE A 70 -8.51 -9.56 28.21
C PHE A 70 -7.81 -10.31 27.07
N ALA A 71 -8.21 -11.54 26.78
CA ALA A 71 -7.55 -12.43 25.83
C ALA A 71 -6.04 -12.58 26.08
N ILE A 72 -5.64 -12.57 27.33
CA ILE A 72 -4.25 -12.69 27.79
C ILE A 72 -4.07 -14.03 28.47
N SER A 73 -3.70 -15.06 27.75
CA SER A 73 -3.45 -16.42 28.27
C SER A 73 -2.01 -16.64 28.76
N LYS A 74 -1.14 -15.64 28.59
CA LYS A 74 0.29 -15.70 28.96
C LYS A 74 0.57 -14.80 30.16
N GLU A 75 1.73 -15.02 30.78
CA GLU A 75 2.20 -14.21 31.90
C GLU A 75 2.56 -12.78 31.45
N ILE A 76 2.21 -11.76 32.25
CA ILE A 76 2.52 -10.36 31.98
C ILE A 76 3.75 -9.95 32.77
N PRO A 77 4.82 -9.44 32.15
CA PRO A 77 5.99 -8.96 32.86
C PRO A 77 5.71 -7.68 33.63
N VAL A 78 6.40 -7.57 34.78
CA VAL A 78 6.45 -6.37 35.62
C VAL A 78 7.87 -6.00 35.87
N ILE A 79 8.26 -4.77 35.54
CA ILE A 79 9.58 -4.23 35.86
C ILE A 79 9.48 -3.34 37.10
N TYR A 80 10.28 -3.64 38.12
CA TYR A 80 10.48 -2.81 39.28
C TYR A 80 11.77 -2.01 39.13
N ASN A 81 11.64 -0.69 39.05
CA ASN A 81 12.76 0.25 38.95
C ASN A 81 13.16 0.72 40.37
N PRO A 82 14.46 0.62 40.74
CA PRO A 82 14.94 1.07 42.04
C PRO A 82 15.06 2.59 42.18
N HIS A 83 14.97 3.34 41.07
CA HIS A 83 15.18 4.78 41.08
C HIS A 83 13.87 5.55 41.21
N SER A 84 13.85 6.58 42.04
CA SER A 84 12.69 7.46 42.27
C SER A 84 12.47 8.49 41.16
N ASP A 85 13.46 8.68 40.28
CA ASP A 85 13.34 9.54 39.09
C ASP A 85 13.60 8.72 37.83
N ILE A 86 12.55 8.46 37.06
CA ILE A 86 12.61 7.65 35.86
C ILE A 86 13.20 8.47 34.72
N GLN A 87 14.21 7.92 34.08
CA GLN A 87 14.81 8.47 32.86
C GLN A 87 14.27 7.72 31.63
N GLY A 88 14.03 8.44 30.52
CA GLY A 88 13.54 7.87 29.26
C GLY A 88 14.34 6.67 28.75
N ARG A 89 15.67 6.66 29.02
CA ARG A 89 16.55 5.52 28.69
C ARG A 89 16.16 4.20 29.37
N SER A 90 15.58 4.25 30.57
CA SER A 90 15.13 3.02 31.28
C SER A 90 13.92 2.40 30.59
N ILE A 91 13.04 3.23 29.99
CA ILE A 91 11.86 2.79 29.25
C ILE A 91 12.26 2.25 27.86
N VAL A 92 13.16 2.93 27.17
CA VAL A 92 13.67 2.49 25.84
C VAL A 92 14.38 1.13 25.94
N ARG A 93 14.99 0.80 27.09
CA ARG A 93 15.68 -0.47 27.32
C ARG A 93 14.80 -1.61 27.86
N LEU A 94 13.50 -1.44 27.98
CA LEU A 94 12.60 -2.51 28.42
C LEU A 94 12.76 -3.80 27.60
N PRO A 95 12.88 -3.78 26.26
CA PRO A 95 13.10 -5.01 25.49
C PRO A 95 14.38 -5.75 25.90
N GLU A 96 15.44 -5.04 26.28
CA GLU A 96 16.71 -5.64 26.75
C GLU A 96 16.52 -6.30 28.13
N MET A 97 15.76 -5.67 29.03
CA MET A 97 15.42 -6.25 30.34
C MET A 97 14.59 -7.53 30.19
N LEU A 98 13.59 -7.52 29.30
CA LEU A 98 12.75 -8.69 29.05
C LEU A 98 13.52 -9.89 28.48
N ARG A 99 14.61 -9.67 27.74
CA ARG A 99 15.50 -10.72 27.26
C ARG A 99 16.24 -11.45 28.38
N GLN A 100 16.33 -10.87 29.58
CA GLN A 100 16.97 -11.50 30.75
C GLN A 100 16.04 -12.53 31.43
N LEU A 101 14.78 -12.65 31.03
CA LEU A 101 13.91 -13.71 31.49
C LEU A 101 14.45 -15.10 31.14
N PRO A 102 14.26 -16.12 31.99
CA PRO A 102 14.61 -17.48 31.69
C PRO A 102 13.96 -17.95 30.37
N PRO A 103 14.60 -18.82 29.57
CA PRO A 103 14.10 -19.27 28.26
C PRO A 103 12.69 -19.88 28.32
N ASP A 104 12.37 -20.61 29.40
CA ASP A 104 11.09 -21.22 29.67
C ASP A 104 9.99 -20.23 30.08
N ARG A 105 10.35 -18.96 30.29
CA ARG A 105 9.46 -17.88 30.73
C ARG A 105 9.35 -16.73 29.71
N LYS A 106 9.92 -16.89 28.52
CA LYS A 106 9.88 -15.84 27.48
C LYS A 106 8.54 -15.72 26.74
N GLY A 107 7.60 -16.60 26.98
CA GLY A 107 6.26 -16.59 26.36
C GLY A 107 5.25 -15.67 27.05
N PHE A 108 5.59 -14.40 27.30
CA PHE A 108 4.69 -13.43 27.95
C PHE A 108 3.64 -12.84 26.97
N ALA A 109 2.60 -12.22 27.55
CA ALA A 109 1.51 -11.62 26.80
C ALA A 109 2.00 -10.54 25.83
N GLY A 110 1.60 -10.66 24.58
CA GLY A 110 2.10 -9.88 23.45
C GLY A 110 2.19 -8.39 23.68
N GLY A 111 3.37 -7.90 23.97
CA GLY A 111 3.68 -6.50 24.01
C GLY A 111 3.22 -5.71 25.23
N VAL A 112 2.59 -6.33 26.25
CA VAL A 112 2.14 -5.64 27.48
C VAL A 112 3.15 -5.83 28.60
N VAL A 113 3.55 -4.72 29.25
CA VAL A 113 4.49 -4.72 30.38
C VAL A 113 4.01 -3.75 31.45
N PHE A 114 3.89 -4.21 32.69
CA PHE A 114 3.74 -3.31 33.81
C PHE A 114 5.09 -2.73 34.25
N PHE A 115 5.08 -1.45 34.58
CA PHE A 115 6.26 -0.76 35.09
C PHE A 115 5.92 -0.09 36.42
N TRP A 116 6.78 -0.29 37.42
CA TRP A 116 6.67 0.35 38.70
C TRP A 116 7.94 1.11 39.05
N ALA A 117 7.76 2.28 39.60
CA ALA A 117 8.80 3.09 40.28
C ALA A 117 8.15 3.95 41.35
N ASP A 118 8.93 4.36 42.33
CA ASP A 118 8.51 5.33 43.32
C ASP A 118 8.64 6.76 42.78
N ASP A 119 7.90 7.05 41.69
CA ASP A 119 7.92 8.33 40.97
C ASP A 119 6.50 8.87 40.84
N HIS A 120 6.26 10.04 41.42
CA HIS A 120 4.94 10.69 41.42
C HIS A 120 4.48 11.12 39.99
N ARG A 121 5.36 11.18 39.02
CA ARG A 121 5.09 11.48 37.60
C ARG A 121 5.18 10.26 36.70
N LEU A 122 5.09 9.06 37.26
CA LEU A 122 5.24 7.80 36.52
C LEU A 122 4.36 7.77 35.29
N GLU A 123 3.04 8.02 35.42
CA GLU A 123 2.09 7.95 34.30
C GLU A 123 2.44 8.92 33.19
N ALA A 124 2.71 10.19 33.50
CA ALA A 124 3.06 11.21 32.50
C ALA A 124 4.38 10.88 31.78
N LYS A 125 5.35 10.33 32.51
CA LYS A 125 6.64 9.91 31.91
C LYS A 125 6.46 8.68 31.02
N LEU A 126 5.65 7.71 31.42
CA LEU A 126 5.34 6.54 30.58
C LEU A 126 4.63 6.97 29.29
N GLU A 127 3.72 7.94 29.34
CA GLU A 127 3.06 8.49 28.14
C GLU A 127 4.05 9.21 27.22
N GLN A 128 4.96 9.99 27.77
CA GLN A 128 5.94 10.74 27.00
C GLN A 128 6.95 9.82 26.26
N PHE A 129 7.31 8.69 26.87
CA PHE A 129 8.37 7.82 26.39
C PHE A 129 7.87 6.52 25.75
N SER A 130 6.55 6.26 25.71
CA SER A 130 5.95 5.05 25.13
C SER A 130 5.95 5.04 23.58
N LYS A 131 7.07 5.34 22.95
CA LYS A 131 7.29 5.16 21.49
C LYS A 131 7.80 3.76 21.13
N THR A 132 7.52 2.78 21.97
CA THR A 132 7.97 1.39 21.79
C THR A 132 6.81 0.53 21.32
N GLU A 133 7.10 -0.61 20.72
CA GLU A 133 6.12 -1.65 20.35
C GLU A 133 5.42 -2.26 21.59
N LEU A 134 5.86 -1.89 22.80
CA LEU A 134 5.33 -2.38 24.08
C LEU A 134 4.28 -1.43 24.65
N VAL A 135 3.14 -2.00 25.07
CA VAL A 135 2.15 -1.30 25.89
C VAL A 135 2.65 -1.26 27.33
N ILE A 136 3.17 -0.12 27.75
CA ILE A 136 3.74 0.05 29.08
C ILE A 136 2.67 0.61 30.00
N LEU A 137 2.31 -0.18 31.02
CA LEU A 137 1.27 0.14 31.99
C LEU A 137 1.89 0.53 33.35
N PRO A 138 1.45 1.62 33.99
CA PRO A 138 1.84 1.86 35.37
C PRO A 138 1.22 0.79 36.27
N LEU A 139 2.01 0.21 37.18
CA LEU A 139 1.46 -0.71 38.17
C LEU A 139 0.81 0.07 39.32
N PRO A 140 -0.52 0.00 39.50
CA PRO A 140 -1.24 0.79 40.50
C PRO A 140 -0.92 0.31 41.93
N GLN A 141 -0.92 1.27 42.87
CA GLN A 141 -0.47 1.01 44.23
C GLN A 141 -1.60 0.84 45.28
N LYS A 142 -2.88 1.14 44.92
CA LYS A 142 -3.88 1.33 45.95
C LYS A 142 -5.00 0.26 46.03
N THR A 143 -5.59 -0.12 44.87
CA THR A 143 -6.75 -1.02 44.88
C THR A 143 -6.77 -1.95 43.67
N ALA A 144 -7.47 -3.09 43.80
CA ALA A 144 -7.75 -4.02 42.69
C ALA A 144 -8.56 -3.34 41.57
N GLU A 145 -9.48 -2.45 41.91
CA GLU A 145 -10.27 -1.67 40.96
C GLU A 145 -9.37 -0.77 40.06
N GLN A 146 -8.37 -0.13 40.66
CA GLN A 146 -7.40 0.67 39.89
C GLN A 146 -6.55 -0.20 38.99
N PHE A 147 -6.14 -1.41 39.38
CA PHE A 147 -5.43 -2.34 38.56
C PHE A 147 -6.26 -2.75 37.34
N LEU A 148 -7.52 -3.10 37.53
CA LEU A 148 -8.46 -3.40 36.46
C LEU A 148 -8.71 -2.17 35.56
N GLY A 149 -8.87 -0.98 36.19
CA GLY A 149 -9.04 0.29 35.49
C GLY A 149 -7.86 0.61 34.55
N VAL A 150 -6.63 0.37 34.98
CA VAL A 150 -5.43 0.54 34.14
C VAL A 150 -5.42 -0.45 32.96
N LEU A 151 -5.74 -1.72 33.20
CA LEU A 151 -5.88 -2.70 32.13
C LEU A 151 -6.94 -2.27 31.12
N VAL A 152 -8.13 -1.88 31.57
CA VAL A 152 -9.22 -1.41 30.70
C VAL A 152 -8.85 -0.15 29.94
N SER A 153 -8.39 0.89 30.65
CA SER A 153 -8.12 2.20 30.02
C SER A 153 -6.99 2.18 29.02
N ARG A 154 -6.02 1.29 29.21
CA ARG A 154 -4.82 1.24 28.34
C ARG A 154 -4.89 0.15 27.29
N LEU A 155 -5.40 -1.04 27.61
CA LEU A 155 -5.56 -2.11 26.60
C LEU A 155 -6.70 -1.80 25.65
N TYR A 156 -7.82 -1.23 26.16
CA TYR A 156 -8.96 -0.87 25.32
C TYR A 156 -8.91 0.56 24.76
N SER A 157 -7.92 1.38 25.14
CA SER A 157 -7.78 2.74 24.59
C SER A 157 -6.98 2.79 23.30
N GLN A 158 -6.16 1.78 23.02
CA GLN A 158 -5.40 1.70 21.78
C GLN A 158 -6.29 1.16 20.65
N ASP A 159 -6.33 1.88 19.56
CA ASP A 159 -7.01 1.41 18.36
C ASP A 159 -6.13 0.36 17.65
N LEU A 160 -6.22 -0.90 18.09
CA LEU A 160 -5.47 -2.01 17.50
C LEU A 160 -5.95 -2.36 16.07
N TYR A 161 -7.11 -1.88 15.66
CA TYR A 161 -7.54 -2.03 14.27
C TYR A 161 -6.79 -1.08 13.33
N ARG A 162 -6.42 0.15 13.78
CA ARG A 162 -5.63 1.12 13.00
C ARG A 162 -4.12 0.97 13.18
N GLU A 163 -3.65 -0.26 13.44
CA GLU A 163 -2.20 -0.52 13.49
C GLU A 163 -1.55 -0.07 12.17
N LYS A 164 -0.54 0.79 12.29
CA LYS A 164 0.15 1.41 11.14
C LYS A 164 1.42 0.66 10.73
N THR A 165 1.92 -0.17 11.64
CA THR A 165 3.15 -0.93 11.42
C THR A 165 2.86 -2.34 10.92
N ALA A 166 3.84 -2.98 10.32
CA ALA A 166 3.73 -4.37 9.91
C ALA A 166 3.62 -5.28 11.14
N VAL A 167 2.59 -6.12 11.17
CA VAL A 167 2.25 -6.99 12.31
C VAL A 167 2.88 -8.36 12.18
N THR A 168 3.25 -8.97 13.32
CA THR A 168 3.82 -10.33 13.43
C THR A 168 3.27 -11.07 14.64
N GLY A 169 3.48 -12.39 14.69
CA GLY A 169 3.12 -13.23 15.83
C GLY A 169 1.62 -13.21 16.13
N ASP A 170 1.26 -12.94 17.38
CA ASP A 170 -0.14 -12.97 17.85
C ASP A 170 -1.03 -11.86 17.20
N GLN A 171 -0.44 -10.93 16.44
CA GLN A 171 -1.17 -9.90 15.70
C GLN A 171 -1.29 -10.22 14.20
N PHE A 172 -0.64 -11.29 13.74
CA PHE A 172 -0.69 -11.73 12.36
C PHE A 172 -1.87 -12.68 12.14
N PHE A 173 -2.87 -12.24 11.39
CA PHE A 173 -4.08 -12.98 11.09
C PHE A 173 -4.17 -13.30 9.59
N GLY A 174 -4.78 -14.45 9.28
CA GLY A 174 -4.94 -14.92 7.91
C GLY A 174 -3.61 -15.31 7.24
N ARG A 175 -3.62 -15.46 5.92
CA ARG A 175 -2.41 -15.67 5.08
C ARG A 175 -1.57 -16.91 5.42
N ARG A 176 -2.04 -17.83 6.25
CA ARG A 176 -1.27 -19.02 6.67
C ARG A 176 -0.92 -19.93 5.50
N ALA A 177 -1.82 -20.05 4.51
CA ALA A 177 -1.57 -20.85 3.32
C ALA A 177 -0.43 -20.29 2.48
N ILE A 178 -0.42 -18.98 2.21
CA ILE A 178 0.64 -18.31 1.45
C ILE A 178 1.97 -18.39 2.22
N LEU A 179 1.95 -18.16 3.54
CA LEU A 179 3.15 -18.27 4.37
C LEU A 179 3.75 -19.69 4.32
N ALA A 180 2.90 -20.72 4.35
CA ALA A 180 3.36 -22.12 4.23
C ALA A 180 3.93 -22.41 2.84
N GLN A 181 3.32 -21.90 1.77
CA GLN A 181 3.82 -22.06 0.41
C GLN A 181 5.18 -21.36 0.22
N LEU A 182 5.32 -20.10 0.68
CA LEU A 182 6.58 -19.35 0.64
C LEU A 182 7.69 -20.12 1.37
N ARG A 183 7.39 -20.66 2.55
CA ARG A 183 8.35 -21.50 3.28
C ARG A 183 8.71 -22.76 2.51
N GLY A 184 7.72 -23.43 1.94
CA GLY A 184 7.94 -24.61 1.12
C GLY A 184 8.86 -24.32 -0.06
N ASP A 185 8.65 -23.22 -0.76
CA ASP A 185 9.52 -22.84 -1.89
C ASP A 185 10.94 -22.51 -1.42
N LEU A 186 11.09 -21.70 -0.37
CA LEU A 186 12.42 -21.35 0.16
C LEU A 186 13.15 -22.61 0.68
N SER A 187 12.47 -23.52 1.34
CA SER A 187 13.06 -24.79 1.79
C SER A 187 13.44 -25.73 0.63
N ASN A 188 12.83 -25.55 -0.55
CA ASN A 188 13.17 -26.25 -1.78
C ASN A 188 14.12 -25.44 -2.68
N TYR A 189 14.79 -24.44 -2.12
CA TYR A 189 15.77 -23.59 -2.81
C TYR A 189 15.20 -22.82 -4.01
N ARG A 190 13.89 -22.57 -4.03
CA ARG A 190 13.24 -21.78 -5.07
C ARG A 190 13.18 -20.31 -4.67
N VAL A 191 13.51 -19.45 -5.60
CA VAL A 191 13.30 -18.01 -5.43
C VAL A 191 11.80 -17.74 -5.38
N ALA A 192 11.36 -16.90 -4.45
CA ALA A 192 9.96 -16.51 -4.32
C ALA A 192 9.78 -15.00 -4.55
N ALA A 193 8.62 -14.63 -5.08
CA ALA A 193 8.24 -13.25 -5.28
C ALA A 193 6.82 -13.00 -4.75
N VAL A 194 6.61 -11.90 -4.02
CA VAL A 194 5.32 -11.54 -3.42
C VAL A 194 4.89 -10.17 -3.90
N PHE A 195 3.78 -10.11 -4.64
CA PHE A 195 3.24 -8.87 -5.18
C PHE A 195 1.83 -8.57 -4.69
N GLY A 196 1.44 -7.32 -4.77
CA GLY A 196 0.11 -6.85 -4.42
C GLY A 196 0.08 -5.33 -4.26
N THR A 197 -1.10 -4.76 -4.26
CA THR A 197 -1.28 -3.33 -4.04
C THR A 197 -0.78 -2.88 -2.67
N ARG A 198 -0.64 -1.57 -2.47
CA ARG A 198 -0.22 -1.02 -1.16
C ARG A 198 -1.20 -1.44 -0.06
N LYS A 199 -0.68 -1.66 1.15
CA LYS A 199 -1.45 -2.02 2.35
C LYS A 199 -2.20 -3.35 2.29
N THR A 200 -1.82 -4.27 1.40
CA THR A 200 -2.34 -5.65 1.36
C THR A 200 -1.71 -6.59 2.39
N GLY A 201 -0.68 -6.13 3.11
CA GLY A 201 0.00 -6.90 4.14
C GLY A 201 1.28 -7.62 3.67
N LYS A 202 1.88 -7.24 2.53
CA LYS A 202 3.17 -7.78 2.05
C LYS A 202 4.23 -7.78 3.13
N THR A 203 4.57 -6.61 3.65
CA THR A 203 5.60 -6.44 4.68
C THR A 203 5.29 -7.25 5.96
N SER A 204 4.01 -7.42 6.33
CA SER A 204 3.63 -8.27 7.46
C SER A 204 3.94 -9.74 7.23
N ILE A 205 3.65 -10.27 6.02
CA ILE A 205 4.02 -11.65 5.65
C ILE A 205 5.53 -11.83 5.68
N LEU A 206 6.30 -10.89 5.12
CA LEU A 206 7.75 -10.98 5.10
C LEU A 206 8.36 -10.97 6.51
N LYS A 207 7.89 -10.07 7.37
CA LYS A 207 8.34 -9.99 8.76
C LYS A 207 7.91 -11.20 9.58
N GLU A 208 6.69 -11.75 9.34
CA GLU A 208 6.26 -12.99 9.96
C GLU A 208 7.10 -14.19 9.50
N LEU A 209 7.49 -14.23 8.23
CA LEU A 209 8.41 -15.24 7.71
C LEU A 209 9.76 -15.18 8.44
N VAL A 210 10.33 -14.00 8.62
CA VAL A 210 11.57 -13.76 9.39
C VAL A 210 11.41 -14.16 10.85
N ALA A 211 10.34 -13.71 11.52
CA ALA A 211 10.12 -13.96 12.94
C ALA A 211 9.97 -15.47 13.28
N THR A 212 9.36 -16.21 12.38
CA THR A 212 9.05 -17.63 12.58
C THR A 212 10.12 -18.58 12.05
N SER A 213 11.09 -18.09 11.25
CA SER A 213 12.23 -18.88 10.76
C SER A 213 13.09 -19.44 11.91
N ALA A 214 13.29 -18.64 12.96
CA ALA A 214 14.11 -19.01 14.11
C ALA A 214 13.54 -20.20 14.93
N SER A 215 12.23 -20.49 14.82
CA SER A 215 11.54 -21.51 15.62
C SER A 215 11.18 -22.80 14.87
N GLN A 216 11.34 -22.84 13.56
CA GLN A 216 10.82 -23.92 12.71
C GLN A 216 11.80 -24.38 11.61
N GLY A 217 13.12 -24.31 11.84
CA GLY A 217 14.12 -24.81 10.89
C GLY A 217 13.80 -26.25 10.43
N HIS A 218 13.36 -26.41 9.18
CA HIS A 218 12.91 -27.71 8.64
C HIS A 218 14.06 -28.60 8.14
N THR A 219 15.25 -28.02 7.93
CA THR A 219 16.35 -28.68 7.21
C THR A 219 17.51 -29.12 8.11
N GLY A 220 17.47 -28.84 9.42
CA GLY A 220 18.64 -28.97 10.30
C GLY A 220 19.71 -27.90 10.09
N LEU A 221 19.48 -26.99 9.15
CA LEU A 221 20.32 -25.82 8.87
C LEU A 221 19.94 -24.64 9.75
N LYS A 222 20.89 -23.75 9.99
CA LYS A 222 20.67 -22.47 10.65
C LYS A 222 20.12 -21.48 9.63
N GLU A 223 18.81 -21.37 9.52
CA GLU A 223 18.16 -20.42 8.63
C GLU A 223 18.37 -19.00 9.13
N VAL A 224 18.90 -18.14 8.28
CA VAL A 224 19.15 -16.73 8.52
C VAL A 224 18.42 -15.92 7.46
N PHE A 225 17.39 -15.19 7.88
CA PHE A 225 16.63 -14.31 7.00
C PHE A 225 17.07 -12.87 7.26
N VAL A 226 17.44 -12.17 6.20
CA VAL A 226 17.81 -10.74 6.22
C VAL A 226 16.78 -9.96 5.44
N TYR A 227 16.01 -9.14 6.13
CA TYR A 227 14.99 -8.26 5.54
C TYR A 227 15.60 -6.89 5.24
N MET A 228 15.36 -6.40 4.02
CA MET A 228 15.77 -5.08 3.54
C MET A 228 14.56 -4.38 2.92
N ASP A 229 14.24 -3.21 3.45
CA ASP A 229 13.29 -2.26 2.88
C ASP A 229 14.04 -1.31 1.94
N LEU A 230 13.62 -1.26 0.68
CA LEU A 230 14.31 -0.48 -0.35
C LEU A 230 13.78 0.95 -0.49
N GLU A 231 12.76 1.34 0.30
CA GLU A 231 12.13 2.67 0.19
C GLU A 231 13.14 3.83 0.39
N HIS A 232 14.19 3.62 1.19
CA HIS A 232 15.21 4.63 1.47
C HIS A 232 16.22 4.84 0.33
N LEU A 233 16.27 3.95 -0.65
CA LEU A 233 17.20 4.05 -1.76
C LEU A 233 16.84 5.18 -2.74
N PRO A 234 17.82 5.81 -3.39
CA PRO A 234 17.54 6.76 -4.46
C PRO A 234 16.78 6.05 -5.59
N GLY A 235 15.61 6.58 -5.96
CA GLY A 235 14.81 5.99 -7.02
C GLY A 235 15.49 6.04 -8.40
N PRO A 236 15.01 5.24 -9.37
CA PRO A 236 15.63 5.07 -10.70
C PRO A 236 15.82 6.37 -11.48
N ASN A 237 14.99 7.39 -11.22
CA ASN A 237 15.05 8.70 -11.89
C ASN A 237 15.89 9.76 -11.15
N SER A 238 16.57 9.38 -10.07
CA SER A 238 17.36 10.31 -9.25
C SER A 238 18.70 10.70 -9.87
N GLY A 239 19.14 10.02 -10.91
CA GLY A 239 20.48 10.16 -11.50
C GLY A 239 21.62 9.63 -10.62
N ARG A 240 21.29 8.98 -9.51
CA ARG A 240 22.25 8.34 -8.60
C ARG A 240 22.12 6.83 -8.72
N ASP A 241 23.26 6.14 -8.71
CA ASP A 241 23.30 4.68 -8.64
C ASP A 241 22.91 4.20 -7.22
N PRO A 242 21.81 3.42 -7.06
CA PRO A 242 21.41 2.91 -5.75
C PRO A 242 22.24 1.72 -5.28
N ILE A 243 22.96 1.04 -6.15
CA ILE A 243 23.59 -0.26 -5.87
C ILE A 243 24.70 -0.19 -4.84
N PRO A 244 25.65 0.76 -4.87
CA PRO A 244 26.69 0.83 -3.86
C PRO A 244 26.14 1.02 -2.44
N LEU A 245 25.07 1.84 -2.28
CA LEU A 245 24.39 2.03 -1.00
C LEU A 245 23.68 0.75 -0.56
N LEU A 246 22.92 0.12 -1.45
CA LEU A 246 22.23 -1.14 -1.17
C LEU A 246 23.22 -2.23 -0.72
N LEU A 247 24.36 -2.36 -1.37
CA LEU A 247 25.34 -3.38 -1.04
C LEU A 247 26.00 -3.13 0.33
N GLY A 248 26.24 -1.85 0.69
CA GLY A 248 26.69 -1.45 2.01
C GLY A 248 25.69 -1.87 3.09
N ASP A 249 24.42 -1.48 2.93
CA ASP A 249 23.34 -1.78 3.88
C ASP A 249 23.07 -3.29 3.99
N LEU A 250 23.09 -4.03 2.87
CA LEU A 250 22.97 -5.48 2.88
C LEU A 250 24.14 -6.13 3.63
N SER A 251 25.37 -5.68 3.37
CA SER A 251 26.57 -6.21 4.04
C SER A 251 26.51 -6.03 5.55
N GLU A 252 26.07 -4.85 6.02
CA GLU A 252 25.91 -4.58 7.45
C GLU A 252 24.77 -5.41 8.05
N SER A 253 23.61 -5.46 7.41
CA SER A 253 22.46 -6.23 7.89
C SER A 253 22.74 -7.73 7.98
N ILE A 254 23.40 -8.30 6.97
CA ILE A 254 23.85 -9.70 7.00
C ILE A 254 24.86 -9.92 8.14
N ARG A 255 25.84 -9.00 8.27
CA ARG A 255 26.87 -9.08 9.30
C ARG A 255 26.27 -9.08 10.70
N GLU A 256 25.31 -8.19 10.97
CA GLU A 256 24.64 -8.11 12.28
C GLU A 256 23.86 -9.38 12.58
N GLU A 257 23.11 -9.90 11.62
CA GLU A 257 22.28 -11.08 11.83
C GLU A 257 23.13 -12.35 12.03
N LEU A 258 24.24 -12.49 11.30
CA LEU A 258 25.20 -13.57 11.51
C LEU A 258 25.90 -13.46 12.88
N LYS A 259 26.29 -12.25 13.31
CA LYS A 259 26.86 -12.02 14.64
C LYS A 259 25.92 -12.41 15.77
N ARG A 260 24.62 -12.09 15.67
CA ARG A 260 23.59 -12.50 16.66
C ARG A 260 23.55 -14.02 16.86
N ARG A 261 23.94 -14.78 15.84
CA ARG A 261 23.92 -16.27 15.83
C ARG A 261 25.31 -16.88 16.06
N ASN A 262 26.29 -16.08 16.41
CA ASN A 262 27.68 -16.48 16.59
C ASN A 262 28.29 -17.16 15.35
N LEU A 263 27.93 -16.68 14.16
CA LEU A 263 28.46 -17.12 12.89
C LEU A 263 29.61 -16.21 12.41
N ARG A 264 30.45 -16.73 11.52
CA ARG A 264 31.57 -15.97 10.96
C ARG A 264 31.07 -14.82 10.07
N THR A 265 31.71 -13.64 10.22
CA THR A 265 31.33 -12.41 9.51
C THR A 265 32.51 -11.58 9.01
N ARG A 266 33.75 -12.11 9.14
CA ARG A 266 34.98 -11.32 8.92
C ARG A 266 35.00 -10.66 7.55
N GLU A 267 34.67 -11.38 6.51
CA GLU A 267 34.78 -10.95 5.12
C GLU A 267 33.82 -9.78 4.80
N LEU A 268 32.64 -9.75 5.41
CA LEU A 268 31.71 -8.60 5.31
C LEU A 268 32.19 -7.39 6.12
N GLY A 269 32.89 -7.64 7.25
CA GLY A 269 33.45 -6.57 8.07
C GLY A 269 34.66 -5.86 7.43
N GLU A 270 35.26 -6.44 6.42
CA GLU A 270 36.38 -5.89 5.65
C GLU A 270 35.93 -5.07 4.43
N LEU A 271 34.63 -5.08 4.08
CA LEU A 271 34.07 -4.28 2.98
C LEU A 271 33.99 -2.80 3.35
N SER A 272 34.09 -1.93 2.35
CA SER A 272 33.83 -0.50 2.47
C SER A 272 32.33 -0.22 2.70
N GLU A 273 31.95 1.01 3.05
CA GLU A 273 30.55 1.42 3.18
C GLU A 273 29.80 1.35 1.83
N THR A 274 30.52 1.43 0.72
CA THR A 274 29.97 1.36 -0.65
C THR A 274 30.79 0.37 -1.48
N PRO A 275 30.63 -0.95 -1.23
CA PRO A 275 31.40 -1.97 -1.92
C PRO A 275 30.95 -2.12 -3.36
N SER A 276 31.84 -2.58 -4.23
CA SER A 276 31.47 -2.98 -5.58
C SER A 276 30.71 -4.33 -5.58
N LEU A 277 29.93 -4.59 -6.61
CA LEU A 277 29.22 -5.88 -6.81
C LEU A 277 30.19 -7.09 -6.73
N GLN A 278 31.40 -6.94 -7.24
CA GLN A 278 32.37 -8.01 -7.23
C GLN A 278 32.93 -8.29 -5.82
N GLU A 279 33.19 -7.25 -5.03
CA GLU A 279 33.64 -7.38 -3.65
C GLU A 279 32.55 -8.03 -2.79
N PHE A 280 31.33 -7.52 -2.87
CA PHE A 280 30.16 -8.10 -2.19
C PHE A 280 29.97 -9.58 -2.52
N ARG A 281 29.95 -9.94 -3.82
CA ARG A 281 29.81 -11.34 -4.23
C ARG A 281 30.89 -12.23 -3.67
N LYS A 282 32.17 -11.79 -3.71
CA LYS A 282 33.30 -12.55 -3.19
C LYS A 282 33.21 -12.75 -1.68
N ALA A 283 32.88 -11.70 -0.94
CA ALA A 283 32.74 -11.77 0.52
C ALA A 283 31.60 -12.70 0.91
N LEU A 284 30.45 -12.57 0.26
CA LEU A 284 29.28 -13.41 0.54
C LEU A 284 29.54 -14.88 0.21
N ALA A 285 30.11 -15.18 -0.96
CA ALA A 285 30.48 -16.55 -1.33
C ALA A 285 31.51 -17.15 -0.36
N SER A 286 32.50 -16.38 0.06
CA SER A 286 33.52 -16.84 1.03
C SER A 286 32.90 -17.18 2.39
N ILE A 287 31.94 -16.40 2.87
CA ILE A 287 31.22 -16.67 4.13
C ILE A 287 30.36 -17.92 4.02
N LEU A 288 29.63 -18.08 2.92
CA LEU A 288 28.71 -19.19 2.72
C LEU A 288 29.43 -20.53 2.51
N THR A 289 30.62 -20.51 1.94
CA THR A 289 31.43 -21.73 1.71
C THR A 289 32.38 -22.05 2.88
N HIS A 290 32.48 -21.18 3.90
CA HIS A 290 33.38 -21.41 5.00
C HIS A 290 32.92 -22.53 5.95
N ALA A 291 33.84 -23.38 6.38
CA ALA A 291 33.54 -24.55 7.21
C ALA A 291 32.79 -24.22 8.53
N SER A 292 33.04 -23.03 9.11
CA SER A 292 32.32 -22.60 10.33
C SER A 292 30.84 -22.26 10.08
N ASN A 293 30.45 -22.07 8.83
CA ASN A 293 29.08 -21.69 8.42
C ASN A 293 28.45 -22.79 7.54
N ILE A 294 28.93 -24.02 7.62
CA ILE A 294 28.45 -25.12 6.79
C ILE A 294 26.95 -25.42 6.97
N ASP A 295 26.43 -25.11 8.17
CA ASP A 295 25.00 -25.28 8.49
C ASP A 295 24.18 -24.00 8.23
N LEU A 296 24.78 -22.95 7.64
CA LEU A 296 24.10 -21.70 7.35
C LEU A 296 23.26 -21.84 6.08
N TYR A 297 22.01 -21.44 6.14
CA TYR A 297 21.17 -21.15 4.98
C TYR A 297 20.73 -19.68 5.05
N LEU A 298 21.21 -18.87 4.13
CA LEU A 298 20.96 -17.41 4.09
C LEU A 298 19.89 -17.07 3.06
N VAL A 299 18.88 -16.35 3.47
CA VAL A 299 17.82 -15.81 2.60
C VAL A 299 17.80 -14.27 2.71
N ILE A 300 17.96 -13.58 1.59
CA ILE A 300 17.79 -12.12 1.50
C ILE A 300 16.38 -11.82 1.04
N ILE A 301 15.68 -10.95 1.75
CA ILE A 301 14.33 -10.47 1.42
C ILE A 301 14.43 -9.01 1.03
N LEU A 302 14.08 -8.68 -0.22
CA LEU A 302 14.05 -7.32 -0.77
C LEU A 302 12.60 -6.87 -0.89
N ASP A 303 12.16 -5.96 -0.02
CA ASP A 303 10.81 -5.37 -0.03
C ASP A 303 10.81 -4.02 -0.77
N GLU A 304 9.65 -3.60 -1.29
CA GLU A 304 9.45 -2.37 -2.07
C GLU A 304 10.37 -2.31 -3.31
N ILE A 305 10.41 -3.44 -4.06
CA ILE A 305 11.32 -3.64 -5.21
C ILE A 305 11.15 -2.61 -6.32
N GLU A 306 10.02 -1.93 -6.40
CA GLU A 306 9.75 -0.84 -7.33
C GLU A 306 10.71 0.35 -7.20
N HIS A 307 11.42 0.46 -6.08
CA HIS A 307 12.49 1.45 -5.92
C HIS A 307 13.72 1.14 -6.77
N LEU A 308 13.95 -0.13 -7.11
CA LEU A 308 14.97 -0.54 -8.09
C LEU A 308 14.38 -0.74 -9.47
N CYS A 309 13.23 -1.41 -9.57
CA CYS A 309 12.58 -1.79 -10.82
C CYS A 309 11.11 -1.30 -10.79
N PRO A 310 10.82 -0.09 -11.29
CA PRO A 310 9.44 0.39 -11.41
C PRO A 310 8.64 -0.50 -12.36
N PRO A 311 7.30 -0.50 -12.28
CA PRO A 311 6.43 -1.34 -13.09
C PRO A 311 6.64 -1.24 -14.61
N ASN A 312 7.08 -0.08 -15.07
CA ASN A 312 7.41 0.21 -16.48
C ASN A 312 8.92 0.17 -16.78
N ALA A 313 9.69 -0.60 -16.03
CA ALA A 313 11.14 -0.69 -16.22
C ALA A 313 11.56 -1.20 -17.62
N GLU A 314 10.69 -1.94 -18.30
CA GLU A 314 10.90 -2.39 -19.69
C GLU A 314 10.94 -1.23 -20.69
N ASP A 315 10.18 -0.15 -20.44
CA ASP A 315 10.10 1.05 -21.31
C ASP A 315 11.20 2.07 -21.01
N ILE A 316 11.94 1.90 -19.91
CA ILE A 316 12.99 2.84 -19.50
C ILE A 316 14.30 2.45 -20.18
N PRO A 317 14.95 3.36 -20.94
CA PRO A 317 16.20 3.05 -21.59
C PRO A 317 17.33 2.80 -20.58
N VAL A 318 18.29 1.98 -20.99
CA VAL A 318 19.48 1.71 -20.16
C VAL A 318 20.26 2.98 -19.88
N SER A 319 20.70 3.12 -18.64
CA SER A 319 21.61 4.17 -18.15
C SER A 319 22.69 3.53 -17.25
N ALA A 320 23.76 4.25 -16.93
CA ALA A 320 24.79 3.70 -16.06
C ALA A 320 24.24 3.20 -14.70
N GLY A 321 23.31 3.96 -14.10
CA GLY A 321 22.76 3.59 -12.80
C GLY A 321 21.80 2.40 -12.84
N ASN A 322 21.01 2.22 -13.89
CA ASN A 322 20.10 1.08 -13.99
C ASN A 322 20.78 -0.18 -14.59
N GLU A 323 21.91 -0.03 -15.26
CA GLU A 323 22.71 -1.17 -15.70
C GLU A 323 23.27 -1.96 -14.51
N GLU A 324 23.72 -1.30 -13.47
CA GLU A 324 24.19 -1.95 -12.25
C GLU A 324 23.08 -2.70 -11.49
N ILE A 325 21.82 -2.24 -11.58
CA ILE A 325 20.66 -2.98 -11.05
C ILE A 325 20.52 -4.35 -11.74
N ILE A 326 20.63 -4.40 -13.07
CA ILE A 326 20.57 -5.66 -13.81
C ILE A 326 21.73 -6.59 -13.43
N GLN A 327 22.93 -6.03 -13.28
CA GLN A 327 24.12 -6.78 -12.85
C GLN A 327 23.96 -7.33 -11.43
N PHE A 328 23.36 -6.56 -10.51
CA PHE A 328 23.04 -7.00 -9.15
C PHE A 328 22.14 -8.23 -9.15
N PHE A 329 21.04 -8.21 -9.91
CA PHE A 329 20.17 -9.39 -10.03
C PHE A 329 20.87 -10.56 -10.71
N GLY A 330 21.74 -10.30 -11.66
CA GLY A 330 22.62 -11.30 -12.27
C GLY A 330 23.54 -11.98 -11.24
N VAL A 331 24.09 -11.21 -10.29
CA VAL A 331 24.90 -11.71 -9.18
C VAL A 331 24.05 -12.58 -8.24
N LEU A 332 22.86 -12.12 -7.84
CA LEU A 332 21.97 -12.92 -6.97
C LEU A 332 21.57 -14.25 -7.64
N ARG A 333 21.18 -14.20 -8.93
CA ARG A 333 20.88 -15.41 -9.70
C ARG A 333 22.05 -16.39 -9.71
N LYS A 334 23.25 -15.89 -9.95
CA LYS A 334 24.46 -16.70 -9.99
C LYS A 334 24.73 -17.34 -8.64
N LEU A 335 24.60 -16.62 -7.54
CA LEU A 335 24.77 -17.16 -6.18
C LEU A 335 23.79 -18.27 -5.87
N VAL A 336 22.51 -18.12 -6.24
CA VAL A 336 21.49 -19.19 -6.08
C VAL A 336 21.83 -20.43 -6.91
N GLN A 337 22.42 -20.26 -8.09
CA GLN A 337 22.81 -21.38 -8.96
C GLN A 337 24.10 -22.09 -8.54
N GLU A 338 25.02 -21.38 -7.87
CA GLU A 338 26.33 -21.90 -7.45
C GLU A 338 26.34 -22.44 -6.01
N LEU A 339 25.39 -22.03 -5.15
CA LEU A 339 25.42 -22.29 -3.70
C LEU A 339 24.07 -22.85 -3.23
N ASP A 340 24.11 -24.04 -2.65
CA ASP A 340 22.91 -24.72 -2.11
C ASP A 340 22.43 -24.12 -0.78
N ASN A 341 23.13 -23.13 -0.21
CA ASN A 341 22.84 -22.51 1.07
C ASN A 341 22.57 -20.99 0.98
N PHE A 342 22.20 -20.54 -0.20
CA PHE A 342 21.80 -19.15 -0.47
C PHE A 342 20.50 -19.08 -1.25
N ASN A 343 19.63 -18.15 -0.85
CA ASN A 343 18.44 -17.82 -1.62
C ASN A 343 18.07 -16.35 -1.43
N PHE A 344 17.12 -15.87 -2.21
CA PHE A 344 16.54 -14.55 -2.01
C PHE A 344 15.05 -14.55 -2.38
N MET A 345 14.34 -13.55 -1.95
CA MET A 345 12.99 -13.24 -2.43
C MET A 345 12.82 -11.76 -2.65
N VAL A 346 11.89 -11.41 -3.52
CA VAL A 346 11.53 -10.02 -3.83
C VAL A 346 10.06 -9.79 -3.50
N ALA A 347 9.74 -8.57 -3.06
CA ALA A 347 8.36 -8.19 -2.83
C ALA A 347 8.13 -6.73 -3.23
N GLY A 348 6.91 -6.41 -3.62
CA GLY A 348 6.55 -5.04 -3.99
C GLY A 348 5.29 -4.96 -4.84
N LEU A 349 5.21 -3.90 -5.62
CA LEU A 349 4.12 -3.64 -6.56
C LEU A 349 4.45 -4.14 -7.97
N ALA A 350 5.72 -4.12 -8.34
CA ALA A 350 6.20 -4.31 -9.70
C ALA A 350 6.49 -5.78 -10.01
N SER A 351 5.52 -6.53 -10.52
CA SER A 351 5.72 -7.92 -10.97
C SER A 351 6.60 -8.03 -12.24
N ALA A 352 6.76 -6.95 -13.00
CA ALA A 352 7.60 -6.90 -14.19
C ALA A 352 9.02 -7.42 -13.95
N ILE A 353 9.56 -7.28 -12.74
CA ILE A 353 10.90 -7.79 -12.37
C ILE A 353 11.05 -9.31 -12.56
N VAL A 354 9.97 -10.08 -12.51
CA VAL A 354 9.99 -11.54 -12.70
C VAL A 354 9.19 -11.99 -13.92
N GLU A 355 8.29 -11.16 -14.43
CA GLU A 355 7.38 -11.48 -15.53
C GLU A 355 7.82 -10.90 -16.88
N SER A 356 8.57 -9.80 -16.89
CA SER A 356 9.09 -9.23 -18.14
C SER A 356 10.40 -9.89 -18.55
N GLY A 357 10.54 -10.20 -19.85
CA GLY A 357 11.78 -10.71 -20.42
C GLY A 357 12.91 -9.69 -20.50
N GLU A 358 12.55 -8.40 -20.43
CA GLU A 358 13.49 -7.28 -20.51
C GLU A 358 13.26 -6.30 -19.34
N LEU A 359 14.36 -5.75 -18.83
CA LEU A 359 14.41 -4.64 -17.90
C LEU A 359 15.40 -3.61 -18.43
N TYR A 360 14.99 -2.34 -18.48
CA TYR A 360 15.85 -1.25 -18.94
C TYR A 360 16.46 -1.53 -20.35
N GLY A 361 15.67 -2.16 -21.23
CA GLY A 361 16.14 -2.54 -22.59
C GLY A 361 17.22 -3.62 -22.60
N ARG A 362 17.38 -4.39 -21.54
CA ARG A 362 18.32 -5.51 -21.43
C ARG A 362 17.60 -6.77 -20.97
N HIS A 363 18.18 -7.93 -21.29
CA HIS A 363 17.66 -9.21 -20.81
C HIS A 363 17.56 -9.25 -19.29
N ASN A 364 16.38 -9.63 -18.79
CA ASN A 364 16.10 -9.73 -17.38
C ASN A 364 16.66 -11.04 -16.77
N PRO A 365 17.60 -10.98 -15.83
CA PRO A 365 18.15 -12.18 -15.22
C PRO A 365 17.17 -12.95 -14.33
N LEU A 366 16.07 -12.32 -13.87
CA LEU A 366 15.08 -12.95 -13.01
C LEU A 366 13.84 -13.46 -13.75
N PHE A 367 13.77 -13.26 -15.06
CA PHE A 367 12.64 -13.73 -15.87
C PHE A 367 12.39 -15.23 -15.68
N ASN A 368 11.16 -15.59 -15.30
CA ASN A 368 10.72 -16.95 -15.01
C ASN A 368 11.55 -17.70 -13.95
N MET A 369 12.29 -16.99 -13.08
CA MET A 369 13.11 -17.62 -12.03
C MET A 369 12.37 -17.84 -10.72
N ALA A 370 11.39 -16.98 -10.42
CA ALA A 370 10.70 -16.97 -9.12
C ALA A 370 9.32 -17.62 -9.19
N SER A 371 8.94 -18.31 -8.12
CA SER A 371 7.54 -18.64 -7.83
C SER A 371 6.81 -17.36 -7.41
N THR A 372 5.82 -16.94 -8.18
CA THR A 372 5.14 -15.64 -7.98
C THR A 372 3.86 -15.82 -7.19
N TYR A 373 3.69 -15.02 -6.15
CA TYR A 373 2.52 -15.00 -5.27
C TYR A 373 1.90 -13.61 -5.28
N TYR A 374 0.60 -13.55 -5.52
CA TYR A 374 -0.17 -12.33 -5.44
C TYR A 374 -1.07 -12.34 -4.21
N LEU A 375 -1.07 -11.23 -3.47
CA LEU A 375 -1.88 -11.11 -2.26
C LEU A 375 -3.31 -10.71 -2.60
N ALA A 376 -4.17 -11.71 -2.78
CA ALA A 376 -5.60 -11.49 -2.92
C ALA A 376 -6.22 -10.89 -1.64
N PRO A 377 -7.42 -10.30 -1.66
CA PRO A 377 -8.19 -9.98 -0.46
C PRO A 377 -8.35 -11.18 0.48
N PHE A 378 -8.61 -10.94 1.75
CA PHE A 378 -8.93 -12.01 2.70
C PHE A 378 -10.21 -12.74 2.28
N THR A 379 -10.27 -14.02 2.57
CA THR A 379 -11.52 -14.79 2.60
C THR A 379 -12.37 -14.34 3.79
N GLU A 380 -13.66 -14.65 3.80
CA GLU A 380 -14.54 -14.35 4.95
C GLU A 380 -14.01 -14.97 6.26
N SER A 381 -13.44 -16.18 6.19
CA SER A 381 -12.82 -16.84 7.34
C SER A 381 -11.60 -16.08 7.88
N GLU A 382 -10.72 -15.60 7.00
CA GLU A 382 -9.55 -14.79 7.40
C GLU A 382 -9.97 -13.41 7.93
N ALA A 383 -11.01 -12.81 7.35
CA ALA A 383 -11.60 -11.57 7.85
C ALA A 383 -12.18 -11.78 9.26
N SER A 384 -12.90 -12.88 9.49
CA SER A 384 -13.41 -13.26 10.81
C SER A 384 -12.27 -13.47 11.81
N GLU A 385 -11.18 -14.15 11.42
CA GLU A 385 -10.00 -14.36 12.26
C GLU A 385 -9.39 -13.03 12.72
N LEU A 386 -9.26 -12.05 11.81
CA LEU A 386 -8.76 -10.70 12.13
C LEU A 386 -9.73 -9.97 13.08
N LEU A 387 -11.02 -9.91 12.72
CA LEU A 387 -12.02 -9.17 13.50
C LEU A 387 -12.15 -9.70 14.93
N GLN A 388 -12.21 -11.03 15.08
CA GLN A 388 -12.30 -11.67 16.39
C GLN A 388 -10.99 -11.60 17.16
N GLY A 389 -9.85 -11.83 16.51
CA GLY A 389 -8.54 -11.85 17.16
C GLY A 389 -8.13 -10.47 17.69
N VAL A 390 -8.32 -9.41 16.90
CA VAL A 390 -8.11 -8.04 17.36
C VAL A 390 -9.20 -7.63 18.36
N GLY A 391 -10.46 -7.98 18.06
CA GLY A 391 -11.60 -7.68 18.93
C GLY A 391 -11.45 -8.26 20.34
N ALA A 392 -10.99 -9.49 20.45
CA ALA A 392 -10.78 -10.14 21.77
C ALA A 392 -9.83 -9.32 22.66
N ARG A 393 -8.79 -8.71 22.07
CA ARG A 393 -7.84 -7.83 22.77
C ARG A 393 -8.46 -6.48 23.19
N LEU A 394 -9.47 -6.03 22.46
CA LEU A 394 -10.19 -4.79 22.70
C LEU A 394 -11.47 -5.02 23.57
N GLY A 395 -11.73 -6.24 24.01
CA GLY A 395 -12.95 -6.60 24.72
C GLY A 395 -14.19 -6.61 23.81
N VAL A 396 -14.00 -6.84 22.52
CA VAL A 396 -15.05 -6.81 21.49
C VAL A 396 -15.21 -8.20 20.88
N SER A 397 -16.45 -8.64 20.74
CA SER A 397 -16.81 -9.84 19.97
C SER A 397 -17.70 -9.46 18.80
N TRP A 398 -17.49 -10.11 17.65
CA TRP A 398 -18.28 -9.88 16.44
C TRP A 398 -19.23 -11.05 16.24
N ASN A 399 -20.52 -10.82 16.11
CA ASN A 399 -21.43 -11.89 15.72
C ASN A 399 -21.26 -12.25 14.23
N ALA A 400 -21.82 -13.37 13.79
CA ALA A 400 -21.65 -13.84 12.41
C ALA A 400 -22.23 -12.87 11.37
N GLU A 401 -23.32 -12.18 11.70
CA GLU A 401 -23.95 -11.17 10.84
C GLU A 401 -23.05 -9.95 10.67
N ALA A 402 -22.46 -9.44 11.75
CA ALA A 402 -21.51 -8.33 11.70
C ALA A 402 -20.24 -8.65 10.91
N VAL A 403 -19.70 -9.87 11.06
CA VAL A 403 -18.55 -10.34 10.27
C VAL A 403 -18.90 -10.34 8.79
N ARG A 404 -20.05 -10.90 8.43
CA ARG A 404 -20.52 -10.94 7.04
C ARG A 404 -20.72 -9.54 6.47
N ALA A 405 -21.43 -8.66 7.19
CA ALA A 405 -21.66 -7.28 6.77
C ALA A 405 -20.33 -6.52 6.56
N ALA A 406 -19.35 -6.70 7.47
CA ALA A 406 -18.02 -6.10 7.33
C ALA A 406 -17.25 -6.67 6.13
N TYR A 407 -17.35 -7.98 5.89
CA TYR A 407 -16.72 -8.62 4.74
C TYR A 407 -17.33 -8.14 3.41
N GLU A 408 -18.64 -8.11 3.30
CA GLU A 408 -19.36 -7.65 2.09
C GLU A 408 -19.04 -6.18 1.76
N GLU A 409 -18.98 -5.30 2.79
CA GLU A 409 -18.67 -3.89 2.58
C GLU A 409 -17.21 -3.67 2.16
N THR A 410 -16.28 -4.50 2.62
CA THR A 410 -14.83 -4.32 2.40
C THR A 410 -14.26 -5.23 1.31
N GLY A 411 -15.01 -6.26 0.90
CA GLY A 411 -14.53 -7.29 -0.02
C GLY A 411 -13.30 -8.03 0.50
N GLY A 412 -13.11 -8.10 1.84
CA GLY A 412 -11.96 -8.75 2.46
C GLY A 412 -10.63 -7.98 2.34
N GLN A 413 -10.65 -6.75 1.82
CA GLN A 413 -9.43 -5.92 1.74
C GLN A 413 -8.98 -5.51 3.15
N VAL A 414 -7.78 -5.94 3.52
CA VAL A 414 -7.26 -5.82 4.90
C VAL A 414 -7.32 -4.39 5.44
N VAL A 415 -6.89 -3.41 4.63
CA VAL A 415 -6.89 -2.00 5.04
C VAL A 415 -8.31 -1.47 5.23
N LEU A 416 -9.24 -1.88 4.36
CA LEU A 416 -10.65 -1.48 4.44
C LEU A 416 -11.33 -2.13 5.65
N LEU A 417 -11.09 -3.42 5.86
CA LEU A 417 -11.62 -4.18 6.98
C LEU A 417 -11.17 -3.62 8.33
N ARG A 418 -9.89 -3.28 8.46
CA ARG A 418 -9.32 -2.68 9.67
C ARG A 418 -9.91 -1.30 9.93
N GLU A 419 -10.04 -0.45 8.93
CA GLU A 419 -10.62 0.90 9.09
C GLU A 419 -12.10 0.82 9.45
N LEU A 420 -12.88 -0.08 8.83
CA LEU A 420 -14.28 -0.30 9.19
C LEU A 420 -14.41 -0.77 10.64
N ALA A 421 -13.62 -1.78 11.01
CA ALA A 421 -13.63 -2.31 12.38
C ALA A 421 -13.23 -1.25 13.42
N ALA A 422 -12.26 -0.40 13.10
CA ALA A 422 -11.88 0.72 13.95
C ALA A 422 -13.03 1.69 14.20
N GLN A 423 -13.77 2.06 13.15
CA GLN A 423 -14.91 2.98 13.29
C GLN A 423 -16.09 2.36 14.03
N VAL A 424 -16.36 1.07 13.82
CA VAL A 424 -17.38 0.34 14.60
C VAL A 424 -16.99 0.32 16.08
N TRP A 425 -15.74 -0.02 16.37
CA TRP A 425 -15.23 -0.03 17.74
C TRP A 425 -15.29 1.36 18.38
N GLU A 426 -14.87 2.40 17.66
CA GLU A 426 -14.92 3.78 18.16
C GLU A 426 -16.36 4.24 18.47
N ALA A 427 -17.32 3.89 17.62
CA ALA A 427 -18.73 4.22 17.80
C ALA A 427 -19.37 3.50 19.01
N LYS A 428 -18.99 2.22 19.22
CA LYS A 428 -19.51 1.41 20.34
C LYS A 428 -18.72 1.50 21.63
N ARG A 429 -17.51 2.03 21.58
CA ARG A 429 -16.61 2.16 22.72
C ARG A 429 -17.31 2.95 23.83
N GLN A 430 -17.60 2.27 24.92
CA GLN A 430 -18.05 2.87 26.17
C GLN A 430 -16.91 2.74 27.18
N ASN A 431 -16.82 3.66 28.14
CA ASN A 431 -15.89 3.54 29.27
C ASN A 431 -16.33 2.42 30.24
N SER A 432 -16.94 1.37 29.73
CA SER A 432 -17.46 0.22 30.45
C SER A 432 -16.46 -0.93 30.46
N ILE A 433 -16.47 -1.67 31.55
CA ILE A 433 -15.67 -2.89 31.73
C ILE A 433 -16.29 -4.08 30.98
N ASP A 434 -17.54 -3.97 30.53
CA ASP A 434 -18.27 -5.08 29.92
C ASP A 434 -17.82 -5.35 28.47
N ARG A 435 -17.84 -6.62 28.07
CA ARG A 435 -17.59 -7.02 26.68
C ARG A 435 -18.64 -6.41 25.76
N ILE A 436 -18.19 -5.83 24.66
CA ILE A 436 -19.02 -5.26 23.61
C ILE A 436 -19.27 -6.33 22.56
N THR A 437 -20.54 -6.60 22.23
CA THR A 437 -20.88 -7.42 21.07
C THR A 437 -21.24 -6.51 19.89
N VAL A 438 -20.58 -6.69 18.77
CA VAL A 438 -20.87 -6.01 17.51
C VAL A 438 -21.89 -6.83 16.73
N GLU A 439 -22.96 -6.19 16.30
CA GLU A 439 -24.05 -6.74 15.50
C GLU A 439 -24.06 -6.13 14.09
N GLY A 440 -24.80 -6.73 13.15
CA GLY A 440 -24.87 -6.23 11.77
C GLY A 440 -25.28 -4.75 11.69
N GLY A 441 -26.28 -4.32 12.47
CA GLY A 441 -26.74 -2.93 12.53
C GLY A 441 -25.68 -1.94 13.00
N ASP A 442 -24.70 -2.35 13.80
CA ASP A 442 -23.59 -1.49 14.22
C ASP A 442 -22.65 -1.19 13.04
N VAL A 443 -22.41 -2.19 12.21
CA VAL A 443 -21.63 -2.04 10.96
C VAL A 443 -22.35 -1.07 10.03
N GLU A 444 -23.65 -1.25 9.81
CA GLU A 444 -24.45 -0.38 8.95
C GLU A 444 -24.44 1.07 9.41
N SER A 445 -24.48 1.31 10.72
CA SER A 445 -24.50 2.64 11.32
C SER A 445 -23.28 3.50 10.98
N VAL A 446 -22.12 2.89 10.73
CA VAL A 446 -20.86 3.59 10.44
C VAL A 446 -20.48 3.63 8.95
N ILE A 447 -21.20 2.91 8.06
CA ILE A 447 -20.85 2.79 6.63
C ILE A 447 -20.64 4.14 5.95
N THR A 448 -21.52 5.13 6.22
CA THR A 448 -21.42 6.44 5.57
C THR A 448 -20.16 7.20 5.99
N SER A 449 -19.80 7.19 7.27
CA SER A 449 -18.57 7.82 7.77
C SER A 449 -17.33 7.07 7.29
N TYR A 450 -17.38 5.75 7.32
CA TYR A 450 -16.34 4.86 6.83
C TYR A 450 -16.02 5.11 5.34
N ARG A 451 -17.01 5.09 4.45
CA ARG A 451 -16.81 5.34 3.02
C ARG A 451 -16.18 6.70 2.74
N ARG A 452 -16.47 7.70 3.58
CA ARG A 452 -15.84 9.02 3.49
C ARG A 452 -14.37 8.99 3.92
N SER A 453 -14.04 8.28 5.01
CA SER A 453 -12.69 8.23 5.55
C SER A 453 -11.72 7.44 4.66
N VAL A 454 -12.17 6.33 4.06
CA VAL A 454 -11.30 5.48 3.24
C VAL A 454 -11.00 6.05 1.85
N ARG A 455 -11.85 6.94 1.34
CA ARG A 455 -11.66 7.53 -0.02
C ARG A 455 -10.26 8.09 -0.26
N SER A 456 -9.72 8.84 0.70
CA SER A 456 -8.37 9.42 0.56
C SER A 456 -7.26 8.37 0.52
N GLN A 457 -7.42 7.28 1.27
CA GLN A 457 -6.45 6.18 1.34
C GLN A 457 -6.45 5.32 0.07
N ILE A 458 -7.65 5.08 -0.48
CA ILE A 458 -7.81 4.26 -1.69
C ILE A 458 -7.41 5.06 -2.94
N ARG A 459 -7.63 6.37 -2.94
CA ARG A 459 -7.23 7.25 -4.04
C ARG A 459 -5.75 7.10 -4.38
N GLU A 460 -4.89 6.97 -3.39
CA GLU A 460 -3.46 6.73 -3.60
C GLU A 460 -3.21 5.46 -4.42
N THR A 461 -4.00 4.40 -4.17
CA THR A 461 -3.89 3.14 -4.93
C THR A 461 -4.35 3.33 -6.39
N VAL A 462 -5.47 4.03 -6.61
CA VAL A 462 -5.98 4.32 -7.96
C VAL A 462 -5.04 5.25 -8.74
N ASP A 463 -4.51 6.29 -8.09
CA ASP A 463 -3.52 7.20 -8.69
C ASP A 463 -2.23 6.44 -9.07
N HIS A 464 -1.84 5.45 -8.27
CA HIS A 464 -0.69 4.58 -8.56
C HIS A 464 -0.94 3.72 -9.80
N ILE A 465 -2.11 3.10 -9.92
CA ILE A 465 -2.49 2.32 -11.11
C ILE A 465 -2.50 3.22 -12.34
N LYS A 466 -3.12 4.39 -12.25
CA LYS A 466 -3.13 5.38 -13.34
C LYS A 466 -1.74 5.77 -13.80
N ARG A 467 -0.79 5.87 -12.87
CA ARG A 467 0.58 6.29 -13.17
C ARG A 467 1.42 5.19 -13.80
N TYR A 468 1.31 3.97 -13.32
CA TYR A 468 2.22 2.88 -13.66
C TYR A 468 1.59 1.79 -14.53
N TYR A 469 0.25 1.75 -14.59
CA TYR A 469 -0.53 0.76 -15.33
C TYR A 469 -1.65 1.44 -16.11
N PRO A 470 -1.31 2.34 -17.06
CA PRO A 470 -2.32 3.15 -17.75
C PRO A 470 -3.33 2.32 -18.56
N ALA A 471 -2.91 1.22 -19.18
CA ALA A 471 -3.82 0.32 -19.91
C ALA A 471 -4.82 -0.35 -18.95
N GLU A 472 -4.35 -0.86 -17.83
CA GLU A 472 -5.17 -1.46 -16.78
C GLU A 472 -6.11 -0.43 -16.15
N TYR A 473 -5.66 0.82 -16.00
CA TYR A 473 -6.50 1.91 -15.51
C TYR A 473 -7.68 2.17 -16.45
N GLU A 474 -7.47 2.22 -17.75
CA GLU A 474 -8.54 2.38 -18.74
C GLU A 474 -9.51 1.18 -18.73
N LEU A 475 -8.99 -0.04 -18.59
CA LEU A 475 -9.83 -1.22 -18.43
C LEU A 475 -10.68 -1.17 -17.15
N CYS A 476 -10.12 -0.70 -16.02
CA CYS A 476 -10.89 -0.46 -14.80
C CYS A 476 -12.01 0.58 -15.01
N ALA A 477 -11.72 1.67 -15.73
CA ALA A 477 -12.70 2.69 -16.07
C ALA A 477 -13.86 2.10 -16.90
N GLN A 478 -13.53 1.26 -17.87
CA GLN A 478 -14.51 0.60 -18.72
C GLN A 478 -15.37 -0.41 -17.94
N LEU A 479 -14.75 -1.21 -17.05
CA LEU A 479 -15.48 -2.15 -16.20
C LEU A 479 -16.50 -1.42 -15.30
N LEU A 480 -16.14 -0.26 -14.77
CA LEU A 480 -17.03 0.53 -13.90
C LEU A 480 -18.15 1.21 -14.69
N ALA A 481 -17.90 1.59 -15.95
CA ALA A 481 -18.88 2.24 -16.81
C ALA A 481 -19.85 1.24 -17.44
N GLU A 482 -19.33 0.17 -18.05
CA GLU A 482 -20.06 -0.78 -18.87
C GLU A 482 -19.63 -2.24 -18.59
N PRO A 483 -20.02 -2.81 -17.43
CA PRO A 483 -19.58 -4.15 -17.01
C PRO A 483 -19.89 -5.27 -18.02
N ILE A 484 -20.98 -5.13 -18.79
CA ILE A 484 -21.41 -6.15 -19.77
C ILE A 484 -20.46 -6.20 -20.97
N GLU A 485 -19.97 -5.05 -21.44
CA GLU A 485 -19.05 -4.95 -22.57
C GLU A 485 -17.61 -5.33 -22.19
N PHE A 486 -17.30 -5.30 -20.90
CA PHE A 486 -15.97 -5.63 -20.40
C PHE A 486 -15.54 -7.06 -20.71
N ASN A 487 -16.47 -8.02 -20.82
CA ASN A 487 -16.13 -9.41 -21.17
C ASN A 487 -15.39 -9.49 -22.53
N SER A 488 -15.84 -8.72 -23.51
CA SER A 488 -15.20 -8.67 -24.84
C SER A 488 -13.81 -8.02 -24.78
N LEU A 489 -13.63 -7.04 -23.90
CA LEU A 489 -12.33 -6.42 -23.65
C LEU A 489 -11.40 -7.37 -22.89
N ALA A 490 -11.91 -8.14 -21.96
CA ALA A 490 -11.13 -9.12 -21.22
C ALA A 490 -10.54 -10.21 -22.14
N GLU A 491 -11.28 -10.62 -23.17
CA GLU A 491 -10.78 -11.53 -24.21
C GLU A 491 -9.73 -10.86 -25.11
N ALA A 492 -9.86 -9.57 -25.38
CA ALA A 492 -8.94 -8.81 -26.23
C ALA A 492 -7.63 -8.43 -25.52
N PHE A 493 -7.68 -8.23 -24.19
CA PHE A 493 -6.57 -7.78 -23.34
C PHE A 493 -6.30 -8.73 -22.16
N PRO A 494 -6.03 -10.03 -22.42
CA PRO A 494 -5.97 -11.04 -21.36
C PRO A 494 -4.81 -10.83 -20.39
N ALA A 495 -3.69 -10.25 -20.83
CA ALA A 495 -2.52 -9.99 -19.97
C ALA A 495 -2.80 -8.89 -18.95
N GLU A 496 -3.40 -7.78 -19.40
CA GLU A 496 -3.77 -6.64 -18.57
C GLU A 496 -4.87 -7.02 -17.56
N VAL A 497 -5.87 -7.76 -18.01
CA VAL A 497 -6.96 -8.22 -17.14
C VAL A 497 -6.46 -9.23 -16.11
N ASN A 498 -5.55 -10.14 -16.49
CA ASN A 498 -4.92 -11.06 -15.53
C ASN A 498 -4.08 -10.29 -14.50
N ARG A 499 -3.41 -9.22 -14.91
CA ARG A 499 -2.67 -8.34 -13.98
C ARG A 499 -3.63 -7.63 -13.01
N LEU A 500 -4.78 -7.14 -13.48
CA LEU A 500 -5.82 -6.56 -12.63
C LEU A 500 -6.37 -7.57 -11.62
N LEU A 501 -6.60 -8.82 -12.04
CA LEU A 501 -7.01 -9.91 -11.16
C LEU A 501 -5.96 -10.19 -10.10
N ASN A 502 -4.70 -10.31 -10.50
CA ASN A 502 -3.57 -10.56 -9.62
C ASN A 502 -3.34 -9.42 -8.60
N LEU A 503 -3.58 -8.18 -9.01
CA LEU A 503 -3.53 -7.01 -8.11
C LEU A 503 -4.75 -6.90 -7.17
N GLY A 504 -5.74 -7.78 -7.32
CA GLY A 504 -6.96 -7.77 -6.51
C GLY A 504 -7.87 -6.57 -6.77
N LEU A 505 -7.90 -6.06 -7.99
CA LEU A 505 -8.69 -4.91 -8.42
C LEU A 505 -10.00 -5.34 -9.09
N VAL A 506 -10.00 -6.49 -9.72
CA VAL A 506 -11.17 -7.12 -10.32
C VAL A 506 -11.32 -8.55 -9.82
N THR A 507 -12.51 -9.09 -9.90
CA THR A 507 -12.82 -10.49 -9.64
C THR A 507 -13.66 -11.06 -10.76
N GLU A 508 -13.49 -12.35 -11.03
CA GLU A 508 -14.31 -13.08 -11.99
C GLU A 508 -15.24 -14.04 -11.25
N ASN A 509 -16.54 -13.87 -11.43
CA ASN A 509 -17.56 -14.74 -10.88
C ASN A 509 -18.52 -15.17 -11.98
N GLN A 510 -18.70 -16.47 -12.18
CA GLN A 510 -19.63 -17.03 -13.18
C GLN A 510 -19.43 -16.45 -14.62
N ASN A 511 -18.17 -16.33 -15.03
CA ASN A 511 -17.75 -15.72 -16.29
C ASN A 511 -18.19 -14.24 -16.44
N GLN A 512 -18.36 -13.53 -15.33
CA GLN A 512 -18.59 -12.09 -15.30
C GLN A 512 -17.53 -11.41 -14.45
N TRP A 513 -17.03 -10.30 -14.95
CA TRP A 513 -16.04 -9.48 -14.27
C TRP A 513 -16.71 -8.45 -13.37
N HIS A 514 -16.19 -8.33 -12.15
CA HIS A 514 -16.69 -7.39 -11.16
C HIS A 514 -15.54 -6.54 -10.59
N PRO A 515 -15.77 -5.25 -10.39
CA PRO A 515 -14.79 -4.42 -9.67
C PRO A 515 -14.74 -4.84 -8.20
N THR A 516 -13.56 -4.81 -7.59
CA THR A 516 -13.44 -4.98 -6.15
C THR A 516 -13.79 -3.69 -5.40
N LYS A 517 -13.98 -3.77 -4.09
CA LYS A 517 -14.33 -2.62 -3.26
C LYS A 517 -13.28 -1.49 -3.31
N ILE A 518 -12.03 -1.79 -3.60
CA ILE A 518 -11.01 -0.76 -3.85
C ILE A 518 -11.37 0.08 -5.07
N LEU A 519 -11.78 -0.53 -6.17
CA LEU A 519 -12.22 0.22 -7.34
C LEU A 519 -13.54 0.94 -7.11
N GLU A 520 -14.55 0.26 -6.53
CA GLU A 520 -15.86 0.86 -6.29
C GLU A 520 -15.80 2.09 -5.38
N LEU A 521 -15.04 2.04 -4.29
CA LEU A 521 -14.95 3.11 -3.31
C LEU A 521 -13.89 4.16 -3.67
N GLY A 522 -12.81 3.74 -4.34
CA GLY A 522 -11.69 4.61 -4.71
C GLY A 522 -11.89 5.32 -6.03
N TRP A 523 -12.74 4.77 -6.89
CA TRP A 523 -13.04 5.41 -8.16
C TRP A 523 -13.92 6.64 -7.92
N TYR A 524 -13.46 7.75 -8.34
CA TYR A 524 -13.98 9.05 -7.96
C TYR A 524 -15.13 9.48 -8.90
N GLU A 525 -16.20 10.06 -8.36
CA GLU A 525 -17.33 10.54 -9.16
C GLU A 525 -16.97 11.41 -10.38
N PRO A 526 -15.94 12.30 -10.34
CA PRO A 526 -15.49 13.02 -11.53
C PRO A 526 -14.98 12.14 -12.67
N ILE A 527 -14.39 10.97 -12.36
CA ILE A 527 -13.94 10.02 -13.40
C ILE A 527 -15.14 9.21 -13.91
N ARG A 528 -16.06 8.82 -13.02
CA ARG A 528 -17.35 8.27 -13.41
C ARG A 528 -18.17 9.27 -14.25
N ALA A 529 -18.15 10.53 -13.86
CA ALA A 529 -18.78 11.61 -14.63
C ALA A 529 -18.01 11.94 -15.93
N ALA A 530 -16.68 11.80 -15.95
CA ALA A 530 -15.89 11.99 -17.17
C ALA A 530 -15.98 10.77 -18.10
N VAL A 531 -16.06 9.56 -17.57
CA VAL A 531 -16.31 8.33 -18.35
C VAL A 531 -17.76 8.25 -18.80
N VAL A 532 -18.72 8.68 -17.99
CA VAL A 532 -20.14 8.83 -18.39
C VAL A 532 -20.31 10.03 -19.35
N GLN A 533 -19.48 11.06 -19.26
CA GLN A 533 -19.48 12.16 -20.25
C GLN A 533 -18.69 11.82 -21.53
N SER A 534 -17.71 10.89 -21.47
CA SER A 534 -17.07 10.33 -22.67
C SER A 534 -17.71 9.01 -23.14
N GLY A 535 -18.45 8.30 -22.30
CA GLY A 535 -19.12 7.03 -22.57
C GLY A 535 -20.60 7.14 -22.90
N GLY A 536 -21.12 8.32 -23.12
CA GLY A 536 -22.48 8.58 -23.57
C GLY A 536 -22.55 9.42 -24.83
N ARG A 537 -21.47 9.42 -25.63
CA ARG A 537 -21.56 10.01 -26.94
C ARG A 537 -22.62 9.23 -27.72
N GLN A 538 -23.69 9.92 -28.11
CA GLN A 538 -24.63 9.39 -29.05
C GLN A 538 -23.86 8.84 -30.25
N PRO A 539 -24.21 7.67 -30.80
CA PRO A 539 -23.53 7.13 -31.96
C PRO A 539 -23.38 8.25 -33.01
N THR A 540 -22.24 8.37 -33.65
CA THR A 540 -21.96 9.49 -34.58
C THR A 540 -23.06 9.62 -35.66
N ARG A 541 -23.71 8.51 -36.03
CA ARG A 541 -24.87 8.53 -36.90
C ARG A 541 -26.11 9.24 -36.33
N GLU A 542 -26.27 9.29 -35.03
CA GLU A 542 -27.37 10.03 -34.38
C GLU A 542 -26.98 11.49 -34.21
N LEU A 543 -25.71 11.79 -33.87
CA LEU A 543 -25.18 13.13 -33.84
C LEU A 543 -25.32 13.84 -35.20
N LEU A 544 -25.03 13.14 -36.29
CA LEU A 544 -25.21 13.68 -37.65
C LEU A 544 -26.66 14.07 -37.95
N LYS A 545 -27.64 13.45 -37.31
CA LYS A 545 -29.10 13.78 -37.48
C LYS A 545 -29.53 14.93 -36.60
N SER A 546 -28.86 15.18 -35.47
CA SER A 546 -29.25 16.21 -34.52
C SER A 546 -28.86 17.63 -34.96
N GLY A 547 -27.93 17.75 -35.91
CA GLY A 547 -27.38 19.05 -36.35
C GLY A 547 -26.49 19.74 -35.32
N GLU A 548 -25.82 20.85 -35.75
CA GLU A 548 -24.97 21.60 -34.86
C GLU A 548 -25.75 22.24 -33.68
N GLY A 549 -25.10 22.31 -32.53
CA GLY A 549 -25.74 22.78 -31.32
C GLY A 549 -24.74 23.16 -30.21
N ARG A 550 -25.21 23.18 -28.98
CA ARG A 550 -24.42 23.60 -27.82
C ARG A 550 -23.18 22.75 -27.58
N GLN A 551 -23.29 21.45 -27.88
CA GLN A 551 -22.25 20.44 -27.64
C GLN A 551 -21.82 19.70 -28.92
N LEU A 552 -22.24 20.14 -30.10
CA LEU A 552 -21.89 19.51 -31.36
C LEU A 552 -21.53 20.56 -32.42
N GLU A 553 -20.42 20.34 -33.11
CA GLU A 553 -19.91 21.17 -34.21
C GLU A 553 -19.45 20.32 -35.39
N PHE A 554 -19.71 20.74 -36.61
CA PHE A 554 -19.25 20.11 -37.83
C PHE A 554 -18.17 20.95 -38.52
N LYS A 555 -17.19 20.30 -39.10
CA LYS A 555 -16.15 20.95 -39.92
C LYS A 555 -15.87 20.09 -41.16
N ALA A 556 -16.01 20.69 -42.31
CA ALA A 556 -15.82 20.00 -43.57
C ALA A 556 -14.36 19.54 -43.80
N SER A 557 -13.37 20.20 -43.16
CA SER A 557 -11.95 19.93 -43.33
C SER A 557 -11.16 20.39 -42.10
N VAL A 558 -9.96 19.85 -41.90
CA VAL A 558 -9.00 20.28 -40.86
C VAL A 558 -7.78 20.98 -41.42
N ARG A 559 -7.58 20.93 -42.74
CA ARG A 559 -6.41 21.50 -43.40
C ARG A 559 -6.74 22.22 -44.69
N LYS A 560 -7.54 21.64 -45.55
CA LYS A 560 -7.78 22.16 -46.90
C LYS A 560 -9.28 22.48 -47.10
N PRO A 561 -9.61 23.67 -47.55
CA PRO A 561 -11.00 24.04 -47.80
C PRO A 561 -11.60 23.11 -48.88
N THR A 562 -12.84 22.74 -48.67
CA THR A 562 -13.64 21.92 -49.59
C THR A 562 -14.23 22.75 -50.72
N LYS A 563 -14.43 24.06 -50.49
CA LYS A 563 -14.96 25.01 -51.46
C LYS A 563 -14.18 26.32 -51.39
N GLY A 564 -13.78 26.89 -52.54
CA GLY A 564 -13.13 28.19 -52.66
C GLY A 564 -11.61 28.22 -52.40
N GLN A 565 -10.98 29.40 -52.58
CA GLN A 565 -9.54 29.62 -52.29
C GLN A 565 -9.37 30.19 -50.86
N VAL A 566 -9.67 29.44 -49.82
CA VAL A 566 -9.43 29.82 -48.43
C VAL A 566 -8.06 29.34 -47.99
N ALA A 567 -7.28 30.16 -47.30
CA ALA A 567 -5.96 29.78 -46.80
C ALA A 567 -6.06 28.67 -45.74
N GLU A 568 -5.10 27.74 -45.72
CA GLU A 568 -4.99 26.64 -44.72
C GLU A 568 -5.08 27.18 -43.28
N ILE A 569 -4.51 28.35 -43.01
CA ILE A 569 -4.52 28.99 -41.69
C ILE A 569 -5.94 29.29 -41.20
N VAL A 570 -6.84 29.74 -42.09
CA VAL A 570 -8.24 30.09 -41.76
C VAL A 570 -9.03 28.83 -41.36
N VAL A 571 -8.81 27.70 -42.05
CA VAL A 571 -9.43 26.43 -41.72
C VAL A 571 -8.98 25.96 -40.32
N LEU A 572 -7.68 26.04 -40.06
CA LEU A 572 -7.10 25.68 -38.76
C LEU A 572 -7.60 26.58 -37.63
N GLU A 573 -7.62 27.93 -37.86
CA GLU A 573 -8.12 28.87 -36.84
C GLU A 573 -9.61 28.67 -36.54
N SER A 574 -10.42 28.31 -37.54
CA SER A 574 -11.83 27.94 -37.34
C SER A 574 -11.98 26.67 -36.45
N LEU A 575 -11.12 25.66 -36.65
CA LEU A 575 -11.06 24.48 -35.81
C LEU A 575 -10.65 24.85 -34.37
N VAL A 576 -9.56 25.59 -34.20
CA VAL A 576 -9.07 26.07 -32.89
C VAL A 576 -10.14 26.86 -32.13
N LYS A 577 -10.83 27.76 -32.82
CA LYS A 577 -11.91 28.59 -32.27
C LYS A 577 -13.07 27.73 -31.74
N ALA A 578 -13.48 26.70 -32.48
CA ALA A 578 -14.52 25.80 -32.04
C ALA A 578 -14.09 25.00 -30.77
N LEU A 579 -12.85 24.52 -30.76
CA LEU A 579 -12.31 23.80 -29.59
C LEU A 579 -12.18 24.69 -28.35
N LEU A 580 -11.74 25.95 -28.50
CA LEU A 580 -11.73 26.94 -27.42
C LEU A 580 -13.14 27.23 -26.91
N GLY A 581 -14.12 27.30 -27.81
CA GLY A 581 -15.52 27.46 -27.45
C GLY A 581 -16.01 26.33 -26.55
N PHE A 582 -15.70 25.10 -26.84
CA PHE A 582 -16.02 23.94 -26.02
C PHE A 582 -15.28 23.93 -24.68
N LEU A 583 -13.95 24.13 -24.70
CA LEU A 583 -13.12 24.17 -23.49
C LEU A 583 -13.62 25.20 -22.47
N ASN A 584 -14.05 26.36 -22.95
CA ASN A 584 -14.51 27.45 -22.09
C ASN A 584 -16.01 27.42 -21.78
N SER A 585 -16.75 26.43 -22.26
CA SER A 585 -18.19 26.29 -22.00
C SER A 585 -18.51 24.95 -21.33
N GLU A 586 -19.31 24.11 -21.91
CA GLU A 586 -19.74 22.83 -21.29
C GLU A 586 -19.07 21.59 -21.89
N GLY A 587 -18.03 21.78 -22.69
CA GLY A 587 -17.46 20.72 -23.51
C GLY A 587 -18.30 20.41 -24.73
N GLY A 588 -17.94 19.38 -25.50
CA GLY A 588 -18.70 18.95 -26.66
C GLY A 588 -17.87 18.13 -27.65
N THR A 589 -18.52 17.72 -28.74
CA THR A 589 -17.93 16.91 -29.80
C THR A 589 -17.82 17.73 -31.08
N LEU A 590 -16.65 17.67 -31.76
CA LEU A 590 -16.46 18.22 -33.09
C LEU A 590 -16.20 17.08 -34.08
N LEU A 591 -16.98 17.05 -35.16
CA LEU A 591 -16.85 16.10 -36.26
C LEU A 591 -16.21 16.77 -37.48
N ALA A 592 -14.99 16.36 -37.84
CA ALA A 592 -14.30 16.90 -39.02
C ALA A 592 -14.39 15.92 -40.19
N GLY A 593 -14.66 16.40 -41.37
CA GLY A 593 -15.05 15.63 -42.56
C GLY A 593 -16.57 15.61 -42.76
N VAL A 594 -17.30 16.55 -42.11
CA VAL A 594 -18.76 16.68 -42.14
C VAL A 594 -19.12 18.12 -42.53
N GLU A 595 -20.06 18.29 -43.44
CA GLU A 595 -20.61 19.61 -43.77
C GLU A 595 -21.68 20.02 -42.71
N ASP A 596 -22.02 21.34 -42.69
CA ASP A 596 -22.92 21.94 -41.69
C ASP A 596 -24.33 21.31 -41.70
N ASP A 597 -24.74 20.67 -42.81
CA ASP A 597 -26.02 19.96 -42.95
C ASP A 597 -25.96 18.50 -42.44
N GLY A 598 -24.82 18.06 -41.88
CA GLY A 598 -24.60 16.71 -41.38
C GLY A 598 -24.14 15.71 -42.48
N THR A 599 -23.94 16.17 -43.71
CA THR A 599 -23.44 15.31 -44.80
C THR A 599 -21.99 14.93 -44.58
N VAL A 600 -21.72 13.64 -44.45
CA VAL A 600 -20.35 13.13 -44.33
C VAL A 600 -19.65 13.19 -45.69
N ILE A 601 -18.62 14.01 -45.80
CA ILE A 601 -17.77 14.14 -47.00
C ILE A 601 -16.43 13.41 -46.85
N GLY A 602 -15.95 13.24 -45.62
CA GLY A 602 -14.68 12.61 -45.27
C GLY A 602 -13.47 13.50 -45.47
N LEU A 603 -12.35 13.12 -44.85
CA LEU A 603 -11.06 13.84 -44.89
C LEU A 603 -10.08 13.31 -45.95
N GLY A 604 -10.59 12.63 -46.98
CA GLY A 604 -9.76 12.11 -48.06
C GLY A 604 -8.86 13.16 -48.72
N PRO A 605 -9.34 14.39 -49.01
CA PRO A 605 -8.47 15.47 -49.52
C PRO A 605 -7.36 15.89 -48.58
N ASP A 606 -7.69 15.98 -47.25
CA ASP A 606 -6.72 16.34 -46.20
C ASP A 606 -5.64 15.26 -46.05
N ILE A 607 -6.02 13.96 -46.06
CA ILE A 607 -5.12 12.80 -45.98
C ILE A 607 -4.13 12.79 -47.15
N LYS A 608 -4.60 13.10 -48.38
CA LYS A 608 -3.71 13.16 -49.56
C LYS A 608 -2.59 14.19 -49.40
N HIS A 609 -2.81 15.26 -48.68
CA HIS A 609 -1.81 16.29 -48.40
C HIS A 609 -0.83 15.94 -47.26
N THR A 610 -0.99 14.77 -46.67
CA THR A 610 -0.09 14.22 -45.61
C THR A 610 0.49 12.88 -46.06
N ASN A 611 0.98 12.81 -47.28
CA ASN A 611 1.57 11.61 -47.88
C ASN A 611 0.63 10.38 -47.86
N ASN A 612 -0.67 10.56 -48.06
CA ASN A 612 -1.70 9.55 -47.96
C ASN A 612 -1.73 8.81 -46.58
N SER A 613 -1.30 9.46 -45.49
CA SER A 613 -1.20 8.88 -44.17
C SER A 613 -2.22 9.47 -43.21
N LYS A 614 -3.08 8.65 -42.63
CA LYS A 614 -3.98 9.05 -41.54
C LYS A 614 -3.18 9.54 -40.32
N ASP A 615 -2.12 8.79 -39.95
CA ASP A 615 -1.24 9.19 -38.83
C ASP A 615 -0.51 10.49 -39.13
N GLY A 616 -0.13 10.71 -40.40
CA GLY A 616 0.45 11.98 -40.85
C GLY A 616 -0.51 13.17 -40.65
N LEU A 617 -1.81 12.98 -40.98
CA LEU A 617 -2.81 14.02 -40.78
C LEU A 617 -3.08 14.25 -39.30
N LEU A 618 -3.24 13.17 -38.51
CA LEU A 618 -3.45 13.28 -37.07
C LEU A 618 -2.29 14.01 -36.38
N ARG A 619 -1.04 13.65 -36.72
CA ARG A 619 0.17 14.31 -36.21
C ARG A 619 0.20 15.79 -36.59
N PHE A 620 -0.09 16.12 -37.86
CA PHE A 620 -0.18 17.51 -38.30
C PHE A 620 -1.20 18.32 -37.50
N VAL A 621 -2.40 17.78 -37.29
CA VAL A 621 -3.46 18.42 -36.52
C VAL A 621 -3.03 18.62 -35.07
N THR A 622 -2.51 17.58 -34.42
CA THR A 622 -2.06 17.63 -33.03
C THR A 622 -0.93 18.64 -32.81
N ASP A 623 0.06 18.69 -33.71
CA ASP A 623 1.15 19.65 -33.65
C ASP A 623 0.65 21.10 -33.79
N LYS A 624 -0.28 21.33 -34.74
CA LYS A 624 -0.88 22.64 -34.93
C LYS A 624 -1.74 23.06 -33.73
N LEU A 625 -2.58 22.17 -33.20
CA LEU A 625 -3.36 22.44 -32.00
C LEU A 625 -2.46 22.73 -30.82
N SER A 626 -1.36 22.00 -30.64
CA SER A 626 -0.38 22.24 -29.58
C SER A 626 0.26 23.62 -29.67
N ALA A 627 0.45 24.15 -30.88
CA ALA A 627 1.00 25.48 -31.10
C ALA A 627 0.01 26.63 -30.73
N TYR A 628 -1.31 26.35 -30.73
CA TYR A 628 -2.35 27.34 -30.36
C TYR A 628 -2.87 27.17 -28.95
N LEU A 629 -3.00 25.91 -28.44
CA LEU A 629 -3.62 25.61 -27.16
C LEU A 629 -2.61 25.21 -26.08
N GLY A 630 -1.40 24.84 -26.46
CA GLY A 630 -0.40 24.23 -25.60
C GLY A 630 -0.56 22.71 -25.47
N GLN A 631 0.55 22.00 -25.32
CA GLN A 631 0.60 20.54 -25.29
C GLN A 631 -0.27 19.95 -24.14
N ALA A 632 -0.27 20.58 -22.97
CA ALA A 632 -1.08 20.15 -21.82
C ALA A 632 -2.60 20.23 -22.08
N MET A 633 -3.05 21.20 -22.88
CA MET A 633 -4.48 21.30 -23.24
C MET A 633 -4.87 20.27 -24.28
N VAL A 634 -4.02 20.05 -25.29
CA VAL A 634 -4.30 19.10 -26.38
C VAL A 634 -4.32 17.67 -25.87
N SER A 635 -3.49 17.33 -24.88
CA SER A 635 -3.52 15.99 -24.24
C SER A 635 -4.82 15.70 -23.49
N GLY A 636 -5.61 16.73 -23.17
CA GLY A 636 -6.95 16.57 -22.57
C GLY A 636 -8.09 16.42 -23.58
N ILE A 637 -7.81 16.56 -24.90
CA ILE A 637 -8.80 16.42 -25.98
C ILE A 637 -8.63 15.04 -26.60
N SER A 638 -9.68 14.21 -26.57
CA SER A 638 -9.65 12.93 -27.27
C SER A 638 -9.84 13.17 -28.78
N ILE A 639 -8.93 12.62 -29.61
CA ILE A 639 -8.97 12.75 -31.07
C ILE A 639 -8.88 11.35 -31.68
N GLY A 640 -9.93 10.93 -32.35
CA GLY A 640 -10.03 9.59 -32.92
C GLY A 640 -10.55 9.55 -34.37
N TRP A 641 -10.21 8.48 -35.11
CA TRP A 641 -10.74 8.21 -36.44
C TRP A 641 -12.03 7.40 -36.37
N GLU A 642 -13.04 7.78 -37.16
CA GLU A 642 -14.21 6.98 -37.45
C GLU A 642 -14.46 6.84 -38.93
N SER A 643 -15.02 5.69 -39.34
CA SER A 643 -15.42 5.44 -40.74
C SER A 643 -16.92 5.38 -40.86
N ILE A 644 -17.51 6.28 -41.62
CA ILE A 644 -18.96 6.34 -41.86
C ILE A 644 -19.23 6.28 -43.37
N GLY A 645 -19.92 5.22 -43.78
CA GLY A 645 -20.20 5.00 -45.19
C GLY A 645 -18.94 4.90 -46.08
N GLY A 646 -17.83 4.37 -45.54
CA GLY A 646 -16.56 4.26 -46.21
C GLY A 646 -15.79 5.57 -46.32
N LYS A 647 -16.22 6.61 -45.65
CA LYS A 647 -15.52 7.92 -45.56
C LYS A 647 -14.95 8.11 -44.19
N GLU A 648 -13.68 8.52 -44.11
CA GLU A 648 -12.93 8.71 -42.86
C GLU A 648 -13.15 10.12 -42.33
N ILE A 649 -13.53 10.23 -41.07
CA ILE A 649 -13.71 11.48 -40.34
C ILE A 649 -12.84 11.51 -39.08
N LEU A 650 -12.48 12.68 -38.58
CA LEU A 650 -11.88 12.87 -37.27
C LEU A 650 -12.93 13.36 -36.29
N VAL A 651 -12.90 12.77 -35.12
CA VAL A 651 -13.77 13.10 -34.00
C VAL A 651 -12.91 13.69 -32.90
N PHE A 652 -13.34 14.83 -32.39
CA PHE A 652 -12.70 15.51 -31.26
C PHE A 652 -13.72 15.57 -30.11
N ASP A 653 -13.44 14.85 -29.03
CA ASP A 653 -14.22 14.96 -27.80
C ASP A 653 -13.49 15.91 -26.85
N VAL A 654 -14.11 17.05 -26.58
CA VAL A 654 -13.51 18.20 -25.91
C VAL A 654 -14.13 18.36 -24.53
N PRO A 655 -13.40 18.13 -23.43
CA PRO A 655 -13.93 18.32 -22.08
C PRO A 655 -14.07 19.83 -21.77
N ARG A 656 -14.95 20.14 -20.82
CA ARG A 656 -14.98 21.47 -20.21
C ARG A 656 -13.70 21.70 -19.39
N SER A 657 -13.04 22.83 -19.56
CA SER A 657 -11.90 23.21 -18.76
C SER A 657 -12.32 23.72 -17.37
N SER A 658 -11.53 23.40 -16.36
CA SER A 658 -11.71 23.96 -15.00
C SER A 658 -11.18 25.40 -14.84
N LYS A 659 -10.44 25.89 -15.84
CA LYS A 659 -9.86 27.25 -15.86
C LYS A 659 -10.09 27.91 -17.23
N PRO A 660 -10.15 29.25 -17.34
CA PRO A 660 -10.22 29.91 -18.62
C PRO A 660 -9.05 29.52 -19.52
N VAL A 661 -9.36 29.17 -20.77
CA VAL A 661 -8.39 28.78 -21.80
C VAL A 661 -8.34 29.85 -22.86
N PHE A 662 -7.14 30.41 -23.07
CA PHE A 662 -6.84 31.37 -24.12
C PHE A 662 -5.93 30.74 -25.15
N ALA A 663 -6.05 31.17 -26.40
CA ALA A 663 -5.10 30.77 -27.42
C ALA A 663 -3.71 31.40 -27.16
N ILE A 664 -2.64 30.61 -27.28
CA ILE A 664 -1.25 31.07 -27.17
C ILE A 664 -0.92 32.04 -28.32
N LYS A 665 -1.49 31.78 -29.50
CA LYS A 665 -1.39 32.67 -30.66
C LYS A 665 -2.77 33.29 -30.94
N PRO A 666 -2.85 34.54 -31.38
CA PRO A 666 -4.12 35.12 -31.76
C PRO A 666 -4.86 34.30 -32.81
N VAL A 667 -6.15 34.09 -32.60
CA VAL A 667 -7.08 33.43 -33.53
C VAL A 667 -7.90 34.54 -34.22
N GLU A 668 -7.94 34.57 -35.54
CA GLU A 668 -8.59 35.67 -36.29
C GLU A 668 -8.08 37.03 -35.85
N GLN A 669 -6.77 37.16 -35.54
CA GLN A 669 -6.11 38.38 -35.02
C GLN A 669 -6.60 38.85 -33.66
N LYS A 670 -7.28 38.01 -32.88
CA LYS A 670 -7.83 38.33 -31.54
C LYS A 670 -7.22 37.44 -30.49
N SER A 671 -7.10 37.95 -29.28
CA SER A 671 -6.67 37.24 -28.08
C SER A 671 -7.78 37.15 -27.03
N ASP A 672 -9.02 37.14 -27.47
CA ASP A 672 -10.21 37.14 -26.62
C ASP A 672 -10.49 35.73 -26.03
N LEU A 673 -11.35 35.68 -25.01
CA LEU A 673 -11.89 34.43 -24.49
C LEU A 673 -13.02 33.96 -25.44
N PHE A 674 -12.81 32.86 -26.16
CA PHE A 674 -13.85 32.27 -27.00
C PHE A 674 -14.76 31.37 -26.17
N VAL A 675 -16.07 31.61 -26.19
CA VAL A 675 -17.10 30.81 -25.51
C VAL A 675 -18.17 30.39 -26.48
N ARG A 676 -18.79 29.22 -26.23
CA ARG A 676 -19.87 28.73 -27.09
C ARG A 676 -21.23 29.20 -26.57
N GLN A 677 -22.00 29.81 -27.46
CA GLN A 677 -23.39 30.20 -27.23
C GLN A 677 -24.26 29.52 -28.28
N GLN A 678 -24.98 28.47 -27.89
CA GLN A 678 -25.71 27.57 -28.79
C GLN A 678 -24.79 26.99 -29.89
N ALA A 679 -25.08 27.19 -31.15
CA ALA A 679 -24.25 26.71 -32.28
C ALA A 679 -23.11 27.71 -32.66
N ASN A 680 -22.99 28.86 -32.01
CA ASN A 680 -22.01 29.90 -32.37
C ASN A 680 -20.91 30.03 -31.33
N VAL A 681 -19.68 30.26 -31.77
CA VAL A 681 -18.56 30.64 -30.90
C VAL A 681 -18.37 32.16 -30.91
N VAL A 682 -18.46 32.75 -29.74
CA VAL A 682 -18.44 34.24 -29.57
C VAL A 682 -17.17 34.63 -28.78
N PRO A 683 -16.42 35.63 -29.24
CA PRO A 683 -15.33 36.22 -28.45
C PRO A 683 -15.88 37.09 -27.35
N LEU A 684 -15.40 36.95 -26.13
CA LEU A 684 -15.67 37.83 -25.00
C LEU A 684 -14.42 38.64 -24.68
N ALA A 685 -14.59 39.99 -24.55
CA ALA A 685 -13.50 40.91 -24.23
C ALA A 685 -13.90 41.86 -23.10
N GLY A 686 -12.91 42.43 -22.40
CA GLY A 686 -13.11 43.43 -21.36
C GLY A 686 -14.02 42.98 -20.21
N MET A 687 -15.05 43.78 -19.90
CA MET A 687 -15.93 43.50 -18.76
C MET A 687 -16.73 42.23 -18.92
N GLN A 688 -17.22 41.91 -20.11
CA GLN A 688 -17.97 40.67 -20.39
C GLN A 688 -17.11 39.42 -20.14
N GLN A 689 -15.86 39.45 -20.53
CA GLN A 689 -14.89 38.39 -20.25
C GLN A 689 -14.68 38.22 -18.74
N HIS A 690 -14.51 39.33 -18.01
CA HIS A 690 -14.29 39.29 -16.57
C HIS A 690 -15.48 38.68 -15.82
N GLU A 691 -16.69 39.13 -16.13
CA GLU A 691 -17.93 38.62 -15.56
C GLU A 691 -18.13 37.12 -15.87
N TYR A 692 -17.90 36.73 -17.12
CA TYR A 692 -18.00 35.33 -17.50
C TYR A 692 -17.02 34.44 -16.71
N ILE A 693 -15.76 34.84 -16.59
CA ILE A 693 -14.75 34.12 -15.82
C ILE A 693 -15.16 34.01 -14.36
N GLN A 694 -15.66 35.09 -13.77
CA GLN A 694 -16.10 35.08 -12.38
C GLN A 694 -17.29 34.14 -12.11
N HIS A 695 -18.24 34.09 -13.03
CA HIS A 695 -19.43 33.25 -12.86
C HIS A 695 -19.26 31.78 -13.30
N HIS A 696 -18.44 31.56 -14.33
CA HIS A 696 -18.34 30.23 -14.95
C HIS A 696 -17.21 29.34 -14.36
N PHE A 697 -16.11 29.97 -13.92
CA PHE A 697 -14.92 29.24 -13.41
C PHE A 697 -14.69 29.39 -11.90
N LYS A 698 -15.46 30.20 -11.18
CA LYS A 698 -15.46 30.20 -9.72
C LYS A 698 -16.43 29.14 -9.21
N ARG A 699 -15.88 28.02 -8.79
CA ARG A 699 -16.48 27.08 -7.83
C ARG A 699 -15.45 26.67 -6.81
#